data_f2f477e8cc6f29ebfac2984c191c901c
#
_entry.id   f2f477e8cc6f29ebfac2984c191c901c
#
_cell.length_a   1.000
_cell.length_b   1.000
_cell.length_c   1.000
_cell.angle_alpha   90.00
_cell.angle_beta   90.00
_cell.angle_gamma   90.00
#
_symmetry.space_group_name_H-M   'P 1'
#
loop_
_entity.id
_entity.type
_entity.pdbx_description
1 polymer ?
#
loop_
_entity_poly.entity_id
_entity_poly.type
_entity_poly.pdbx_seq_one_letter_code
_entity_poly.pdbx_strand_id
1 'polypeptide(L)'
;MKPNSQTSLKSTLFRSLPGIVVTAVVLSCTSPVATTGEIVATGAGSYSTVLPEGCNPLPEKIYKTADVKGPTITGQWWSSLLWQKFSANLFAHPLGMVCTAEGLAISYPGSGLVGGKDAIMGGGVTKDGDLKIALSTGLPFKSAECGGYSDWFVTAAFSEGVASLRTSFGHGSPFIYCTYAGGDPVLRCAMPPRVWAGTAKDAVLGVTIRGNHYGLFGPVGSTWSGLDSAVLTNAAAGKTYLSIALLPDDKPQTLALFQRYAYNHVVDTRVDYQAIPGKVKATYSFKTKAWEGSETGTIFSLYPHQWKYSSTKLTDMSYKSVRGEMKVATGTEFITEVPVQGVLPMFPAEGIKEKERMLGYLQAEAAKPPAPFADTYWDGKLLGRLTTLSGIAEMAGAPELQKVFVDQLKRRLENWFTASPDETAPLFYYNSTWGSMIGSKASYGSDMPLNDHHFHYGYFIRAAGEIARLDAEWAKKWGPMVMILIRDIASPSRTDEMFPYIRCFDKYAGHSWASGDANFADGNNQESSSESLNAWYGMMLWGEATGDKTVRDTGLSLFNIERTAVEEYWFDVSGTNFPKDFQQVALGMVWGGKGAFATWFSGDIDCIHGINWLPFTPASIYMGRHPDYVKMNYDRIVEKREKGNDFNNGWGDLVVMFNALNDPAMASAYLEKTPNCSLEGGNTHAFMYHWIETLNTLGRNDASVMADYPFTNVFNKNGVKTYAAYNFGTSPLNVTFSDGTKLMAKPKSLTVQKSKP
;
A
#
# COMPACT_ATOMS: atom_id res chain seq x y z
N MET A 1 -26.37 23.08 10.33
CA MET A 1 -26.12 24.42 9.75
C MET A 1 -25.52 24.24 8.37
N LYS A 2 -26.14 24.79 7.34
CA LYS A 2 -25.71 24.70 5.96
C LYS A 2 -24.47 25.57 5.72
N PRO A 3 -23.51 25.21 4.88
CA PRO A 3 -22.64 26.16 4.24
C PRO A 3 -23.12 26.45 2.81
N ASN A 4 -23.53 27.70 2.59
CA ASN A 4 -23.60 28.31 1.26
C ASN A 4 -22.37 29.20 1.09
N SER A 5 -21.68 29.09 -0.03
CA SER A 5 -21.30 30.27 -0.85
C SER A 5 -20.59 29.83 -2.13
N GLN A 6 -21.37 29.79 -3.20
CA GLN A 6 -20.84 29.95 -4.57
C GLN A 6 -20.54 31.43 -4.79
N THR A 7 -19.36 31.74 -5.22
CA THR A 7 -19.04 33.07 -5.80
C THR A 7 -18.90 32.93 -7.30
N SER A 8 -19.93 33.48 -7.98
CA SER A 8 -19.96 33.72 -9.43
C SER A 8 -19.08 34.90 -9.78
N LEU A 9 -18.22 34.78 -10.76
CA LEU A 9 -17.57 35.92 -11.44
C LEU A 9 -18.37 36.28 -12.68
N LYS A 10 -18.88 37.51 -12.67
CA LYS A 10 -19.64 38.15 -13.76
C LYS A 10 -18.70 38.55 -14.90
N SER A 11 -19.13 38.22 -16.11
CA SER A 11 -18.62 38.76 -17.36
C SER A 11 -18.98 40.24 -17.52
N THR A 12 -18.02 41.05 -17.96
CA THR A 12 -18.26 42.45 -18.38
C THR A 12 -18.15 42.53 -19.90
N LEU A 13 -19.26 42.95 -20.51
CA LEU A 13 -19.38 43.31 -21.93
C LEU A 13 -18.56 44.57 -22.27
N PHE A 14 -17.90 44.56 -23.44
CA PHE A 14 -17.58 45.78 -24.18
C PHE A 14 -18.08 45.66 -25.61
N ARG A 15 -18.65 46.80 -26.08
CA ARG A 15 -19.37 47.00 -27.33
C ARG A 15 -18.46 47.50 -28.45
N SER A 16 -18.82 47.08 -29.70
CA SER A 16 -19.01 47.76 -31.00
C SER A 16 -17.80 48.14 -31.88
N LEU A 17 -17.69 47.41 -33.02
CA LEU A 17 -17.83 47.78 -34.47
C LEU A 17 -16.77 48.73 -35.12
N PRO A 18 -16.49 48.67 -36.49
CA PRO A 18 -16.97 47.75 -37.53
C PRO A 18 -15.92 47.29 -38.58
N GLY A 19 -16.27 46.25 -39.29
CA GLY A 19 -16.06 46.10 -40.74
C GLY A 19 -14.66 45.76 -41.29
N ILE A 20 -14.44 44.47 -41.64
CA ILE A 20 -13.56 44.08 -42.75
C ILE A 20 -14.13 42.79 -43.37
N VAL A 21 -14.24 42.84 -44.71
CA VAL A 21 -14.61 41.73 -45.60
C VAL A 21 -13.62 40.60 -45.46
N VAL A 22 -14.08 39.36 -45.13
CA VAL A 22 -13.27 38.18 -45.15
C VAL A 22 -13.82 37.21 -46.19
N THR A 23 -12.98 36.91 -47.14
CA THR A 23 -13.12 35.86 -48.15
C THR A 23 -13.28 34.50 -47.48
N ALA A 24 -14.37 33.81 -47.76
CA ALA A 24 -14.62 32.46 -47.24
C ALA A 24 -13.66 31.47 -47.89
N VAL A 25 -12.71 30.95 -47.08
CA VAL A 25 -12.00 29.73 -47.36
C VAL A 25 -12.83 28.59 -46.77
N VAL A 26 -13.40 27.77 -47.63
CA VAL A 26 -14.07 26.53 -47.22
C VAL A 26 -12.99 25.56 -46.75
N LEU A 27 -12.76 25.52 -45.44
CA LEU A 27 -12.06 24.43 -44.82
C LEU A 27 -13.05 23.26 -44.70
N SER A 28 -12.84 22.22 -45.49
CA SER A 28 -13.48 20.92 -45.30
C SER A 28 -13.11 20.39 -43.94
N CYS A 29 -14.03 20.48 -42.99
CA CYS A 29 -13.96 19.67 -41.77
C CYS A 29 -14.05 18.19 -42.17
N THR A 30 -12.90 17.53 -42.30
CA THR A 30 -12.85 16.08 -42.17
C THR A 30 -13.15 15.79 -40.70
N SER A 31 -14.35 15.27 -40.44
CA SER A 31 -14.69 14.63 -39.15
C SER A 31 -13.57 13.63 -38.83
N PRO A 32 -13.06 13.61 -37.58
CA PRO A 32 -12.14 12.58 -37.22
C PRO A 32 -12.85 11.23 -37.45
N VAL A 33 -12.25 10.39 -38.28
CA VAL A 33 -12.66 9.00 -38.44
C VAL A 33 -12.59 8.41 -37.03
N ALA A 34 -13.73 8.06 -36.47
CA ALA A 34 -13.80 7.30 -35.24
C ALA A 34 -12.97 6.03 -35.47
N THR A 35 -11.80 5.95 -34.85
CA THR A 35 -11.06 4.71 -34.78
C THR A 35 -11.96 3.73 -34.05
N THR A 36 -12.44 2.69 -34.73
CA THR A 36 -13.18 1.58 -34.14
C THR A 36 -12.32 1.01 -33.03
N GLY A 37 -12.73 1.22 -31.78
CA GLY A 37 -12.00 0.80 -30.60
C GLY A 37 -11.76 -0.71 -30.64
N GLU A 38 -10.54 -1.14 -30.34
CA GLU A 38 -10.22 -2.55 -30.29
C GLU A 38 -10.76 -3.14 -28.97
N ILE A 39 -11.68 -4.08 -29.08
CA ILE A 39 -12.13 -4.92 -27.97
C ILE A 39 -11.26 -6.16 -27.96
N VAL A 40 -10.57 -6.39 -26.85
CA VAL A 40 -9.67 -7.52 -26.67
C VAL A 40 -10.38 -8.60 -25.87
N ALA A 41 -10.67 -9.73 -26.52
CA ALA A 41 -11.25 -10.89 -25.87
C ALA A 41 -10.23 -11.60 -24.97
N THR A 42 -10.68 -12.01 -23.78
CA THR A 42 -9.85 -12.76 -22.83
C THR A 42 -10.72 -13.74 -22.02
N GLY A 43 -10.57 -15.04 -22.25
CA GLY A 43 -11.50 -16.05 -21.75
C GLY A 43 -12.91 -15.85 -22.31
N ALA A 44 -13.91 -15.85 -21.45
CA ALA A 44 -15.29 -15.52 -21.82
C ALA A 44 -15.56 -14.01 -21.83
N GLY A 45 -14.64 -13.20 -21.32
CA GLY A 45 -14.77 -11.76 -21.19
C GLY A 45 -13.98 -10.99 -22.24
N SER A 46 -13.97 -9.67 -22.06
CA SER A 46 -13.27 -8.72 -22.94
C SER A 46 -13.03 -7.38 -22.22
N TYR A 47 -12.05 -6.63 -22.69
CA TYR A 47 -11.79 -5.26 -22.26
C TYR A 47 -11.54 -4.34 -23.46
N SER A 48 -11.75 -3.04 -23.27
CA SER A 48 -11.46 -2.04 -24.30
C SER A 48 -9.98 -1.60 -24.24
N THR A 49 -9.43 -1.17 -25.38
CA THR A 49 -8.14 -0.45 -25.45
C THR A 49 -8.34 1.03 -25.75
N VAL A 50 -9.57 1.49 -25.86
CA VAL A 50 -9.93 2.90 -26.08
C VAL A 50 -10.44 3.51 -24.80
N LEU A 51 -10.00 4.75 -24.52
CA LEU A 51 -10.47 5.53 -23.39
C LEU A 51 -11.99 5.72 -23.47
N PRO A 52 -12.77 5.21 -22.49
CA PRO A 52 -14.22 5.38 -22.48
C PRO A 52 -14.60 6.84 -22.23
N GLU A 53 -15.76 7.25 -22.79
CA GLU A 53 -16.34 8.56 -22.48
C GLU A 53 -16.57 8.71 -20.96
N GLY A 54 -16.16 9.87 -20.43
CA GLY A 54 -16.29 10.17 -18.98
C GLY A 54 -15.11 9.72 -18.13
N CYS A 55 -14.11 9.02 -18.67
CA CYS A 55 -12.83 8.80 -18.00
C CYS A 55 -11.82 9.89 -18.33
N ASN A 56 -11.01 10.30 -17.36
CA ASN A 56 -9.94 11.26 -17.56
C ASN A 56 -8.74 10.61 -18.26
N PRO A 57 -8.14 11.27 -19.27
CA PRO A 57 -6.96 10.76 -19.94
C PRO A 57 -5.74 10.83 -19.00
N LEU A 58 -4.92 9.78 -19.04
CA LEU A 58 -3.61 9.80 -18.38
C LEU A 58 -2.62 10.68 -19.16
N PRO A 59 -1.58 11.25 -18.49
CA PRO A 59 -0.56 12.03 -19.17
C PRO A 59 0.13 11.22 -20.27
N GLU A 60 0.30 11.82 -21.44
CA GLU A 60 1.04 11.19 -22.55
C GLU A 60 2.54 11.08 -22.23
N LYS A 61 3.08 12.10 -21.52
CA LYS A 61 4.49 12.14 -21.17
C LYS A 61 4.74 11.44 -19.83
N ILE A 62 5.56 10.40 -19.87
CA ILE A 62 6.15 9.76 -18.68
C ILE A 62 7.61 10.23 -18.57
N TYR A 63 8.00 10.74 -17.41
CA TYR A 63 9.37 11.19 -17.15
C TYR A 63 10.28 10.00 -16.79
N LYS A 64 10.66 9.24 -17.81
CA LYS A 64 11.60 8.11 -17.70
C LYS A 64 12.61 8.11 -18.85
N THR A 65 13.83 7.66 -18.57
CA THR A 65 14.85 7.51 -19.60
C THR A 65 14.54 6.31 -20.50
N ALA A 66 15.17 6.27 -21.67
CA ALA A 66 15.04 5.16 -22.62
C ALA A 66 15.52 3.81 -22.07
N ASP A 67 16.29 3.81 -20.98
CA ASP A 67 16.78 2.59 -20.33
C ASP A 67 15.69 1.86 -19.53
N VAL A 68 14.64 2.59 -19.07
CA VAL A 68 13.52 2.03 -18.30
C VAL A 68 12.52 1.40 -19.24
N LYS A 69 12.55 0.08 -19.33
CA LYS A 69 11.70 -0.74 -20.20
C LYS A 69 10.53 -1.36 -19.44
N GLY A 70 9.57 -1.89 -20.21
CA GLY A 70 8.38 -2.58 -19.67
C GLY A 70 7.28 -1.64 -19.21
N PRO A 71 6.23 -2.20 -18.55
CA PRO A 71 5.09 -1.44 -18.06
C PRO A 71 5.51 -0.44 -17.00
N THR A 72 4.83 0.69 -16.94
CA THR A 72 5.19 1.78 -16.03
C THR A 72 4.66 1.50 -14.63
N ILE A 73 5.57 1.41 -13.65
CA ILE A 73 5.17 1.22 -12.25
C ILE A 73 4.63 2.54 -11.66
N THR A 74 3.48 2.46 -11.02
CA THR A 74 2.85 3.56 -10.27
C THR A 74 2.56 3.09 -8.85
N GLY A 75 1.98 3.94 -7.99
CA GLY A 75 1.63 3.52 -6.63
C GLY A 75 2.85 3.23 -5.74
N GLN A 76 3.97 3.87 -6.00
CA GLN A 76 5.18 3.77 -5.18
C GLN A 76 5.46 5.10 -4.46
N TRP A 77 6.26 5.07 -3.41
CA TRP A 77 6.66 6.25 -2.64
C TRP A 77 7.39 7.32 -3.48
N TRP A 78 7.92 6.94 -4.64
CA TRP A 78 8.68 7.79 -5.55
C TRP A 78 7.97 8.07 -6.89
N SER A 79 6.72 7.62 -7.08
CA SER A 79 6.02 7.67 -8.36
C SER A 79 5.89 9.08 -8.95
N SER A 80 5.89 10.15 -8.13
CA SER A 80 5.86 11.53 -8.62
C SER A 80 7.00 11.88 -9.59
N LEU A 81 8.12 11.15 -9.52
CA LEU A 81 9.23 11.28 -10.48
C LEU A 81 8.85 10.89 -11.91
N LEU A 82 7.82 10.04 -12.10
CA LEU A 82 7.32 9.63 -13.41
C LEU A 82 6.28 10.60 -13.98
N TRP A 83 5.55 11.29 -13.09
CA TRP A 83 4.40 12.11 -13.46
C TRP A 83 4.71 13.58 -13.68
N GLN A 84 5.83 14.07 -13.16
CA GLN A 84 6.17 15.48 -13.15
C GLN A 84 7.55 15.76 -13.74
N LYS A 85 7.71 17.00 -14.20
CA LYS A 85 9.00 17.52 -14.65
C LYS A 85 10.12 17.37 -13.60
N PHE A 86 9.76 17.54 -12.34
CA PHE A 86 10.54 17.25 -11.15
C PHE A 86 9.65 16.54 -10.15
N SER A 87 10.23 15.84 -9.17
CA SER A 87 9.43 15.08 -8.20
C SER A 87 8.69 16.00 -7.22
N ALA A 88 7.62 15.48 -6.60
CA ALA A 88 7.21 15.90 -5.26
C ALA A 88 8.25 15.45 -4.23
N ASN A 89 7.96 15.61 -2.92
CA ASN A 89 8.86 15.13 -1.87
C ASN A 89 8.90 13.59 -1.84
N LEU A 90 10.09 13.03 -1.80
CA LEU A 90 10.36 11.59 -1.81
C LEU A 90 10.88 11.17 -0.44
N PHE A 91 10.15 10.29 0.25
CA PHE A 91 10.49 9.82 1.59
C PHE A 91 11.05 8.40 1.55
N ALA A 92 12.37 8.27 1.37
CA ALA A 92 13.04 6.98 1.38
C ALA A 92 13.37 6.47 2.78
N HIS A 93 13.31 7.31 3.79
CA HIS A 93 13.78 7.03 5.15
C HIS A 93 15.07 6.19 5.23
N PRO A 94 16.06 6.65 6.00
CA PRO A 94 16.00 7.84 6.86
C PRO A 94 16.00 9.17 6.10
N LEU A 95 16.37 9.18 4.82
CA LEU A 95 16.48 10.38 3.99
C LEU A 95 15.14 10.78 3.34
N GLY A 96 14.96 12.09 3.18
CA GLY A 96 13.93 12.68 2.33
C GLY A 96 14.57 13.53 1.24
N MET A 97 14.06 13.44 0.01
CA MET A 97 14.63 14.10 -1.16
C MET A 97 13.57 14.83 -1.98
N VAL A 98 14.02 15.80 -2.76
CA VAL A 98 13.22 16.39 -3.84
C VAL A 98 14.10 16.74 -5.03
N CYS A 99 13.66 16.36 -6.23
CA CYS A 99 14.31 16.72 -7.48
C CYS A 99 13.98 18.17 -7.84
N THR A 100 14.99 18.95 -8.22
CA THR A 100 14.86 20.37 -8.62
C THR A 100 15.63 20.64 -9.90
N ALA A 101 15.43 21.80 -10.50
CA ALA A 101 16.23 22.23 -11.65
C ALA A 101 17.73 22.37 -11.32
N GLU A 102 18.07 22.51 -10.07
CA GLU A 102 19.47 22.65 -9.62
C GLU A 102 20.12 21.32 -9.22
N GLY A 103 19.35 20.22 -9.18
CA GLY A 103 19.81 18.88 -8.76
C GLY A 103 18.93 18.26 -7.68
N LEU A 104 19.47 17.32 -6.91
CA LEU A 104 18.77 16.60 -5.85
C LEU A 104 19.02 17.29 -4.50
N ALA A 105 17.95 17.81 -3.87
CA ALA A 105 17.99 18.28 -2.48
C ALA A 105 17.77 17.10 -1.52
N ILE A 106 18.48 17.10 -0.41
CA ILE A 106 18.58 16.01 0.57
C ILE A 106 18.29 16.56 1.95
N SER A 107 17.42 15.89 2.71
CA SER A 107 17.04 16.25 4.09
C SER A 107 17.00 15.01 4.98
N TYR A 108 17.08 15.24 6.32
CA TYR A 108 16.81 14.20 7.31
C TYR A 108 15.51 14.53 8.07
N PRO A 109 14.35 14.00 7.64
CA PRO A 109 13.07 14.26 8.31
C PRO A 109 13.02 13.81 9.77
N GLY A 110 13.76 12.76 10.12
CA GLY A 110 13.79 12.21 11.47
C GLY A 110 14.32 13.19 12.54
N SER A 111 15.13 14.18 12.17
CA SER A 111 15.63 15.20 13.10
C SER A 111 14.55 16.17 13.60
N GLY A 112 13.49 16.33 12.81
CA GLY A 112 12.35 17.19 13.15
C GLY A 112 11.10 16.42 13.56
N LEU A 113 11.22 15.14 13.94
CA LEU A 113 10.09 14.30 14.33
C LEU A 113 9.43 14.83 15.61
N VAL A 114 8.13 15.10 15.52
CA VAL A 114 7.29 15.55 16.64
C VAL A 114 5.93 14.85 16.62
N GLY A 115 5.39 14.54 17.79
CA GLY A 115 4.00 14.19 18.00
C GLY A 115 3.16 15.44 18.28
N GLY A 116 1.88 15.35 17.95
CA GLY A 116 0.93 16.42 18.21
C GLY A 116 -0.44 15.86 18.61
N LYS A 117 -1.45 16.73 18.62
CA LYS A 117 -2.82 16.31 18.98
C LYS A 117 -3.35 15.26 17.99
N ASP A 118 -3.22 15.54 16.69
CA ASP A 118 -3.86 14.74 15.64
C ASP A 118 -2.89 14.31 14.51
N ALA A 119 -1.57 14.50 14.73
CA ALA A 119 -0.57 14.11 13.73
C ALA A 119 0.78 13.77 14.37
N ILE A 120 1.49 12.88 13.70
CA ILE A 120 2.93 12.64 13.84
C ILE A 120 3.59 13.27 12.62
N MET A 121 4.47 14.25 12.82
CA MET A 121 5.10 14.98 11.72
C MET A 121 6.59 14.71 11.70
N GLY A 122 7.13 14.36 10.54
CA GLY A 122 8.56 14.42 10.28
C GLY A 122 9.03 15.85 10.02
N GLY A 123 10.34 16.08 10.06
CA GLY A 123 10.96 17.34 9.65
C GLY A 123 10.72 17.60 8.15
N GLY A 124 10.76 18.87 7.77
CA GLY A 124 10.46 19.31 6.41
C GLY A 124 11.45 18.78 5.37
N VAL A 125 10.95 18.26 4.28
CA VAL A 125 11.68 18.02 3.03
C VAL A 125 11.42 19.21 2.13
N THR A 126 12.47 19.94 1.78
CA THR A 126 12.35 21.19 1.01
C THR A 126 13.25 21.19 -0.21
N LYS A 127 12.99 22.10 -1.14
CA LYS A 127 13.81 22.25 -2.37
C LYS A 127 15.26 22.65 -2.09
N ASP A 128 15.58 23.15 -0.92
CA ASP A 128 16.95 23.45 -0.51
C ASP A 128 17.59 22.31 0.28
N GLY A 129 16.82 21.57 1.08
CA GLY A 129 17.29 20.48 1.92
C GLY A 129 18.28 20.95 2.99
N ASP A 130 19.01 20.02 3.57
CA ASP A 130 20.25 20.31 4.33
C ASP A 130 21.39 20.58 3.34
N LEU A 131 21.41 19.82 2.26
CA LEU A 131 22.34 20.01 1.14
C LEU A 131 21.68 19.57 -0.18
N LYS A 132 22.22 20.09 -1.28
CA LYS A 132 21.79 19.80 -2.64
C LYS A 132 23.00 19.39 -3.46
N ILE A 133 22.92 18.23 -4.15
CA ILE A 133 23.96 17.83 -5.12
C ILE A 133 23.62 18.37 -6.49
N ALA A 134 24.60 19.06 -7.10
CA ALA A 134 24.57 19.69 -8.41
C ALA A 134 25.89 19.41 -9.17
N LEU A 135 26.08 20.05 -10.33
CA LEU A 135 27.33 20.02 -11.09
C LEU A 135 27.92 21.44 -11.25
N SER A 136 29.25 21.52 -11.41
CA SER A 136 30.00 22.76 -11.55
C SER A 136 29.69 23.59 -12.79
N THR A 137 29.00 23.01 -13.78
CA THR A 137 28.49 23.74 -14.96
C THR A 137 27.54 24.86 -14.59
N GLY A 138 26.85 24.76 -13.46
CA GLY A 138 25.86 25.74 -13.00
C GLY A 138 24.59 25.86 -13.88
N LEU A 139 24.47 25.04 -14.91
CA LEU A 139 23.32 25.02 -15.80
C LEU A 139 22.13 24.33 -15.12
N PRO A 140 20.93 24.92 -15.15
CA PRO A 140 19.75 24.28 -14.61
C PRO A 140 19.33 23.09 -15.49
N PHE A 141 19.02 21.97 -14.86
CA PHE A 141 18.47 20.80 -15.55
C PHE A 141 17.04 21.06 -16.03
N LYS A 142 16.69 20.55 -17.20
CA LYS A 142 15.34 20.69 -17.77
C LYS A 142 14.30 19.87 -17.03
N SER A 143 14.66 18.66 -16.61
CA SER A 143 13.81 17.72 -15.87
C SER A 143 14.67 16.76 -15.06
N ALA A 144 14.03 16.08 -14.12
CA ALA A 144 14.51 14.85 -13.54
C ALA A 144 13.65 13.69 -14.08
N GLU A 145 14.27 12.61 -14.50
CA GLU A 145 13.59 11.43 -15.03
C GLU A 145 13.93 10.20 -14.23
N CYS A 146 13.02 9.22 -14.17
CA CYS A 146 13.34 7.91 -13.64
C CYS A 146 14.38 7.26 -14.54
N GLY A 147 15.61 7.13 -14.06
CA GLY A 147 16.74 6.52 -14.78
C GLY A 147 16.89 5.01 -14.54
N GLY A 148 16.05 4.42 -13.70
CA GLY A 148 16.02 3.02 -13.32
C GLY A 148 15.41 2.86 -11.95
N TYR A 149 14.85 1.69 -11.68
CA TYR A 149 14.32 1.32 -10.36
C TYR A 149 14.48 -0.18 -10.10
N SER A 150 14.43 -0.55 -8.86
CA SER A 150 14.35 -1.93 -8.38
C SER A 150 13.27 -2.06 -7.32
N ASP A 151 13.24 -3.10 -6.51
CA ASP A 151 12.12 -3.33 -5.60
C ASP A 151 11.89 -2.19 -4.58
N TRP A 152 12.95 -1.49 -4.14
CA TRP A 152 12.82 -0.33 -3.24
C TRP A 152 13.86 0.77 -3.47
N PHE A 153 14.63 0.70 -4.55
CA PHE A 153 15.55 1.76 -4.97
C PHE A 153 15.06 2.41 -6.26
N VAL A 154 15.36 3.68 -6.41
CA VAL A 154 15.13 4.46 -7.64
C VAL A 154 16.34 5.30 -7.97
N THR A 155 16.57 5.54 -9.25
CA THR A 155 17.59 6.47 -9.76
C THR A 155 16.90 7.68 -10.39
N ALA A 156 17.13 8.87 -9.86
CA ALA A 156 16.77 10.12 -10.53
C ALA A 156 17.89 10.53 -11.47
N ALA A 157 17.56 10.71 -12.74
CA ALA A 157 18.49 11.09 -13.82
C ALA A 157 18.21 12.53 -14.25
N PHE A 158 19.25 13.36 -14.20
CA PHE A 158 19.24 14.75 -14.64
C PHE A 158 20.18 14.90 -15.81
N SER A 159 19.79 15.66 -16.85
CA SER A 159 20.64 15.92 -18.00
C SER A 159 20.42 17.31 -18.57
N GLU A 160 21.52 17.97 -19.00
CA GLU A 160 21.50 19.21 -19.76
C GLU A 160 22.77 19.32 -20.61
N GLY A 161 22.63 19.27 -21.93
CA GLY A 161 23.77 19.25 -22.85
C GLY A 161 24.69 18.04 -22.59
N VAL A 162 25.95 18.29 -22.28
CA VAL A 162 26.95 17.26 -21.94
C VAL A 162 26.95 16.90 -20.44
N ALA A 163 26.27 17.70 -19.61
CA ALA A 163 26.18 17.48 -18.18
C ALA A 163 25.12 16.44 -17.85
N SER A 164 25.47 15.46 -17.04
CA SER A 164 24.53 14.47 -16.51
C SER A 164 24.85 14.14 -15.05
N LEU A 165 23.78 13.99 -14.26
CA LEU A 165 23.86 13.56 -12.86
C LEU A 165 22.82 12.46 -12.66
N ARG A 166 23.23 11.33 -12.13
CA ARG A 166 22.32 10.22 -11.73
C ARG A 166 22.50 9.98 -10.24
N THR A 167 21.42 10.02 -9.51
CA THR A 167 21.41 9.82 -8.05
C THR A 167 20.52 8.63 -7.71
N SER A 168 21.10 7.60 -7.07
CA SER A 168 20.39 6.38 -6.68
C SER A 168 20.20 6.35 -5.16
N PHE A 169 18.97 6.08 -4.72
CA PHE A 169 18.58 6.05 -3.31
C PHE A 169 17.36 5.13 -3.13
N GLY A 170 17.10 4.70 -1.89
CA GLY A 170 15.96 3.82 -1.60
C GLY A 170 15.69 3.70 -0.12
N HIS A 171 14.56 3.05 0.18
CA HIS A 171 14.19 2.78 1.57
C HIS A 171 15.30 2.10 2.34
N GLY A 172 15.46 2.51 3.60
CA GLY A 172 16.44 1.96 4.52
C GLY A 172 17.87 2.37 4.23
N SER A 173 18.18 2.99 3.08
CA SER A 173 19.56 3.39 2.74
C SER A 173 19.89 4.76 3.33
N PRO A 174 20.97 4.87 4.13
CA PRO A 174 21.49 6.18 4.51
C PRO A 174 22.33 6.83 3.40
N PHE A 175 22.62 6.13 2.29
CA PHE A 175 23.41 6.62 1.18
C PHE A 175 22.58 7.20 0.03
N ILE A 176 23.13 8.26 -0.57
CA ILE A 176 22.82 8.71 -1.93
C ILE A 176 24.06 8.38 -2.78
N TYR A 177 23.90 7.52 -3.75
CA TYR A 177 24.96 7.12 -4.68
C TYR A 177 24.85 7.95 -5.95
N CYS A 178 25.94 8.64 -6.33
CA CYS A 178 25.95 9.56 -7.46
C CYS A 178 26.91 9.08 -8.53
N THR A 179 26.48 9.17 -9.80
CA THR A 179 27.35 9.12 -10.97
C THR A 179 27.09 10.35 -11.83
N TYR A 180 28.13 10.91 -12.45
CA TYR A 180 28.03 12.17 -13.17
C TYR A 180 29.00 12.27 -14.33
N ALA A 181 28.72 13.19 -15.26
CA ALA A 181 29.61 13.55 -16.36
C ALA A 181 29.43 15.05 -16.71
N GLY A 182 30.42 15.63 -17.38
CA GLY A 182 30.37 16.99 -17.90
C GLY A 182 30.56 18.10 -16.86
N GLY A 183 30.98 17.77 -15.64
CA GLY A 183 31.30 18.74 -14.57
C GLY A 183 31.62 18.04 -13.27
N ASP A 184 32.33 18.72 -12.37
CA ASP A 184 32.62 18.23 -11.03
C ASP A 184 31.35 18.36 -10.13
N PRO A 185 31.17 17.48 -9.13
CA PRO A 185 30.06 17.57 -8.21
C PRO A 185 30.22 18.78 -7.27
N VAL A 186 29.11 19.49 -7.12
CA VAL A 186 28.97 20.65 -6.24
C VAL A 186 27.89 20.36 -5.20
N LEU A 187 28.20 20.54 -3.92
CA LEU A 187 27.27 20.45 -2.82
C LEU A 187 26.92 21.86 -2.33
N ARG A 188 25.64 22.26 -2.49
CA ARG A 188 25.10 23.50 -1.98
C ARG A 188 24.43 23.21 -0.65
N CYS A 189 25.10 23.60 0.44
CA CYS A 189 24.61 23.41 1.80
C CYS A 189 23.68 24.56 2.21
N ALA A 190 22.71 24.27 3.06
CA ALA A 190 21.79 25.29 3.58
C ALA A 190 22.50 26.38 4.40
N MET A 191 23.69 26.08 4.90
CA MET A 191 24.60 26.97 5.62
C MET A 191 26.04 26.41 5.51
N PRO A 192 27.09 27.22 5.77
CA PRO A 192 28.44 26.69 5.84
C PRO A 192 28.51 25.49 6.79
N PRO A 193 28.99 24.31 6.34
CA PRO A 193 29.03 23.12 7.18
C PRO A 193 30.14 23.24 8.25
N ARG A 194 29.90 22.66 9.42
CA ARG A 194 30.97 22.39 10.36
C ARG A 194 31.73 21.14 9.93
N VAL A 195 32.93 21.30 9.41
CA VAL A 195 33.80 20.15 9.07
C VAL A 195 34.44 19.65 10.37
N TRP A 196 34.23 18.39 10.74
CA TRP A 196 34.76 17.79 11.97
C TRP A 196 35.74 16.63 11.68
N ALA A 197 35.80 16.16 10.44
CA ALA A 197 36.79 15.17 9.99
C ALA A 197 37.20 15.47 8.55
N GLY A 198 38.46 15.25 8.25
CA GLY A 198 39.07 15.51 6.96
C GLY A 198 39.44 16.97 6.71
N THR A 199 40.17 17.24 5.64
CA THR A 199 40.65 18.54 5.16
C THR A 199 40.38 18.71 3.68
N ALA A 200 40.67 19.85 3.10
CA ALA A 200 40.56 20.10 1.67
C ALA A 200 41.35 19.12 0.78
N LYS A 201 42.38 18.47 1.32
CA LYS A 201 43.22 17.51 0.60
C LYS A 201 42.75 16.05 0.70
N ASP A 202 41.78 15.78 1.56
CA ASP A 202 41.28 14.44 1.79
C ASP A 202 40.05 14.18 0.90
N ALA A 203 39.90 12.98 0.37
CA ALA A 203 38.72 12.59 -0.41
C ALA A 203 37.46 12.49 0.43
N VAL A 204 37.60 12.24 1.73
CA VAL A 204 36.50 12.00 2.67
C VAL A 204 36.39 13.12 3.69
N LEU A 205 35.17 13.64 3.86
CA LEU A 205 34.85 14.65 4.87
C LEU A 205 33.70 14.15 5.78
N GLY A 206 33.83 14.42 7.09
CA GLY A 206 32.75 14.39 8.03
C GLY A 206 32.25 15.81 8.29
N VAL A 207 30.97 16.08 8.00
CA VAL A 207 30.37 17.43 8.14
C VAL A 207 29.08 17.41 8.93
N THR A 208 28.76 18.55 9.56
CA THR A 208 27.44 18.76 10.19
C THR A 208 26.76 19.96 9.54
N ILE A 209 25.51 19.78 9.12
CA ILE A 209 24.66 20.80 8.50
C ILE A 209 23.32 20.80 9.23
N ARG A 210 22.88 21.94 9.77
CA ARG A 210 21.63 22.06 10.57
C ARG A 210 21.50 21.02 11.69
N GLY A 211 22.65 20.62 12.30
CA GLY A 211 22.66 19.60 13.34
C GLY A 211 22.66 18.15 12.86
N ASN A 212 22.47 17.90 11.57
CA ASN A 212 22.55 16.57 10.97
C ASN A 212 23.96 16.27 10.48
N HIS A 213 24.42 15.03 10.65
CA HIS A 213 25.79 14.62 10.33
C HIS A 213 25.83 13.88 8.99
N TYR A 214 26.78 14.26 8.16
CA TYR A 214 26.97 13.66 6.84
C TYR A 214 28.42 13.24 6.61
N GLY A 215 28.58 12.08 5.96
CA GLY A 215 29.83 11.67 5.32
C GLY A 215 29.78 12.05 3.83
N LEU A 216 30.80 12.76 3.37
CA LEU A 216 31.01 13.11 1.97
C LEU A 216 32.16 12.28 1.46
N PHE A 217 31.93 11.38 0.51
CA PHE A 217 32.88 10.39 0.04
C PHE A 217 33.21 10.66 -1.44
N GLY A 218 34.19 11.55 -1.66
CA GLY A 218 34.76 11.77 -3.00
C GLY A 218 35.64 10.58 -3.42
N PRO A 219 35.92 10.43 -4.73
CA PRO A 219 36.81 9.39 -5.23
C PRO A 219 38.21 9.51 -4.61
N VAL A 220 38.95 8.40 -4.47
CA VAL A 220 40.32 8.42 -4.00
C VAL A 220 41.17 9.31 -4.89
N GLY A 221 41.93 10.24 -4.28
CA GLY A 221 42.72 11.25 -4.94
C GLY A 221 41.97 12.55 -5.27
N SER A 222 40.66 12.63 -5.02
CA SER A 222 39.92 13.88 -5.14
C SER A 222 40.24 14.83 -3.99
N THR A 223 39.92 16.11 -4.19
CA THR A 223 40.11 17.18 -3.22
C THR A 223 38.87 18.03 -3.12
N TRP A 224 38.70 18.75 -2.03
CA TRP A 224 37.56 19.64 -1.79
C TRP A 224 37.98 21.10 -1.77
N SER A 225 37.08 21.99 -2.16
CA SER A 225 37.23 23.44 -2.01
C SER A 225 35.92 24.00 -1.42
N GLY A 226 36.03 25.23 -0.86
CA GLY A 226 34.89 25.94 -0.30
C GLY A 226 34.47 25.46 1.09
N LEU A 227 35.35 24.83 1.89
CA LEU A 227 35.03 24.25 3.20
C LEU A 227 34.55 25.29 4.24
N ASP A 228 34.83 26.56 4.03
CA ASP A 228 34.43 27.71 4.83
C ASP A 228 33.18 28.42 4.29
N SER A 229 32.57 27.88 3.23
CA SER A 229 31.39 28.44 2.55
C SER A 229 30.26 27.44 2.52
N ALA A 230 29.07 27.90 2.10
CA ALA A 230 27.90 27.02 1.86
C ALA A 230 27.99 26.23 0.55
N VAL A 231 29.08 26.37 -0.22
CA VAL A 231 29.26 25.68 -1.51
C VAL A 231 30.57 24.91 -1.50
N LEU A 232 30.47 23.60 -1.46
CA LEU A 232 31.60 22.68 -1.55
C LEU A 232 31.72 22.15 -2.97
N THR A 233 32.93 22.10 -3.50
CA THR A 233 33.20 21.47 -4.80
C THR A 233 34.21 20.34 -4.62
N ASN A 234 33.92 19.17 -5.17
CA ASN A 234 34.86 18.04 -5.22
C ASN A 234 35.54 18.02 -6.57
N ALA A 235 36.85 18.28 -6.60
CA ALA A 235 37.66 18.09 -7.78
C ALA A 235 37.97 16.58 -7.93
N ALA A 236 37.24 15.91 -8.78
CA ALA A 236 37.05 14.46 -8.79
C ALA A 236 38.20 13.64 -9.37
N ALA A 237 39.35 14.24 -9.68
CA ALA A 237 40.56 13.57 -10.24
C ALA A 237 40.27 12.67 -11.46
N GLY A 238 39.37 13.10 -12.35
CA GLY A 238 38.97 12.36 -13.54
C GLY A 238 38.02 11.19 -13.29
N LYS A 239 37.53 11.01 -12.09
CA LYS A 239 36.51 10.01 -11.71
C LYS A 239 35.11 10.57 -11.87
N THR A 240 34.09 9.69 -11.92
CA THR A 240 32.70 10.04 -12.25
C THR A 240 31.68 9.52 -11.23
N TYR A 241 32.07 9.34 -10.00
CA TYR A 241 31.23 8.86 -8.90
C TYR A 241 31.52 9.58 -7.58
N LEU A 242 30.54 9.61 -6.71
CA LEU A 242 30.60 10.17 -5.37
C LEU A 242 29.46 9.59 -4.54
N SER A 243 29.64 9.46 -3.23
CA SER A 243 28.56 9.09 -2.31
C SER A 243 28.41 10.11 -1.19
N ILE A 244 27.15 10.33 -0.78
CA ILE A 244 26.80 11.11 0.40
C ILE A 244 26.07 10.17 1.34
N ALA A 245 26.37 10.20 2.65
CA ALA A 245 25.63 9.41 3.61
C ALA A 245 25.19 10.26 4.81
N LEU A 246 23.96 10.03 5.27
CA LEU A 246 23.53 10.47 6.60
C LEU A 246 24.20 9.60 7.65
N LEU A 247 24.89 10.21 8.58
CA LEU A 247 25.55 9.51 9.70
C LEU A 247 24.69 9.66 10.96
N PRO A 248 24.58 8.63 11.81
CA PRO A 248 23.84 8.72 13.08
C PRO A 248 24.51 9.61 14.12
N ASP A 249 25.82 9.84 14.00
CA ASP A 249 26.63 10.70 14.89
C ASP A 249 27.85 11.27 14.16
N ASP A 250 28.62 12.17 14.83
CA ASP A 250 29.85 12.82 14.32
C ASP A 250 31.14 12.14 14.84
N LYS A 251 31.11 10.83 15.04
CA LYS A 251 32.28 10.09 15.49
C LYS A 251 33.17 9.63 14.33
N PRO A 252 34.50 9.73 14.45
CA PRO A 252 35.44 9.23 13.44
C PRO A 252 35.25 7.75 13.13
N GLN A 253 34.88 6.92 14.11
CA GLN A 253 34.63 5.48 13.93
C GLN A 253 33.42 5.22 13.07
N THR A 254 32.35 6.02 13.23
CA THR A 254 31.15 5.96 12.41
C THR A 254 31.47 6.34 10.96
N LEU A 255 32.19 7.46 10.76
CA LEU A 255 32.64 7.88 9.42
C LEU A 255 33.49 6.78 8.74
N ALA A 256 34.43 6.17 9.46
CA ALA A 256 35.28 5.10 8.94
C ALA A 256 34.49 3.85 8.56
N LEU A 257 33.46 3.49 9.35
CA LEU A 257 32.56 2.39 9.00
C LEU A 257 31.79 2.69 7.71
N PHE A 258 31.23 3.89 7.59
CA PHE A 258 30.47 4.28 6.39
C PHE A 258 31.38 4.37 5.16
N GLN A 259 32.61 4.85 5.32
CA GLN A 259 33.61 4.91 4.23
C GLN A 259 33.88 3.53 3.62
N ARG A 260 33.90 2.45 4.41
CA ARG A 260 34.08 1.08 3.88
C ARG A 260 33.06 0.71 2.82
N TYR A 261 31.81 1.20 2.95
CA TYR A 261 30.72 0.86 2.03
C TYR A 261 30.39 1.98 1.03
N ALA A 262 30.94 3.18 1.21
CA ALA A 262 30.58 4.35 0.42
C ALA A 262 30.86 4.22 -1.08
N TYR A 263 31.87 3.46 -1.46
CA TYR A 263 32.25 3.23 -2.86
C TYR A 263 31.59 1.99 -3.47
N ASN A 264 30.71 1.34 -2.71
CA ASN A 264 30.00 0.14 -3.11
C ASN A 264 28.53 0.47 -3.37
N HIS A 265 28.26 1.02 -4.57
CA HIS A 265 26.93 1.53 -4.93
C HIS A 265 25.92 0.40 -5.06
N VAL A 266 24.77 0.53 -4.44
CA VAL A 266 23.61 -0.37 -4.68
C VAL A 266 23.10 -0.11 -6.08
N VAL A 267 23.08 -1.15 -6.91
CA VAL A 267 22.65 -1.13 -8.32
C VAL A 267 21.37 -1.90 -8.57
N ASP A 268 20.98 -2.77 -7.65
CA ASP A 268 19.72 -3.53 -7.70
C ASP A 268 19.31 -3.96 -6.31
N THR A 269 18.01 -4.07 -6.08
CA THR A 269 17.41 -4.61 -4.86
C THR A 269 16.28 -5.56 -5.20
N ARG A 270 16.19 -6.65 -4.44
CA ARG A 270 15.19 -7.67 -4.69
C ARG A 270 14.66 -8.25 -3.39
N VAL A 271 13.34 -8.41 -3.30
CA VAL A 271 12.71 -9.22 -2.26
C VAL A 271 12.11 -10.48 -2.88
N ASP A 272 12.36 -11.60 -2.23
CA ASP A 272 11.77 -12.88 -2.57
C ASP A 272 10.93 -13.38 -1.37
N TYR A 273 9.64 -13.63 -1.63
CA TYR A 273 8.68 -14.12 -0.65
C TYR A 273 8.54 -15.62 -0.75
N GLN A 274 8.48 -16.30 0.39
CA GLN A 274 8.28 -17.73 0.49
C GLN A 274 7.26 -18.05 1.59
N ALA A 275 6.16 -18.68 1.22
CA ALA A 275 5.24 -19.27 2.16
C ALA A 275 5.86 -20.57 2.70
N ILE A 276 6.06 -20.64 4.01
CA ILE A 276 6.53 -21.82 4.72
C ILE A 276 5.52 -22.18 5.83
N PRO A 277 5.50 -23.40 6.36
CA PRO A 277 4.52 -23.79 7.38
C PRO A 277 4.45 -22.78 8.55
N GLY A 278 3.30 -22.15 8.73
CA GLY A 278 3.05 -21.18 9.80
C GLY A 278 3.73 -19.82 9.68
N LYS A 279 4.51 -19.54 8.61
CA LYS A 279 5.25 -18.29 8.44
C LYS A 279 5.32 -17.84 6.99
N VAL A 280 5.52 -16.54 6.81
CA VAL A 280 6.03 -15.94 5.56
C VAL A 280 7.48 -15.55 5.79
N LYS A 281 8.37 -16.09 4.99
CA LYS A 281 9.77 -15.68 4.92
C LYS A 281 9.95 -14.67 3.78
N ALA A 282 10.55 -13.52 4.07
CA ALA A 282 10.96 -12.56 3.06
C ALA A 282 12.48 -12.35 3.12
N THR A 283 13.14 -12.53 1.97
CA THR A 283 14.59 -12.31 1.82
C THR A 283 14.80 -11.05 1.02
N TYR A 284 15.41 -10.03 1.62
CA TYR A 284 15.72 -8.73 1.03
C TYR A 284 17.20 -8.69 0.65
N SER A 285 17.51 -8.61 -0.63
CA SER A 285 18.88 -8.68 -1.16
C SER A 285 19.29 -7.36 -1.81
N PHE A 286 20.55 -6.97 -1.58
CA PHE A 286 21.20 -5.82 -2.18
C PHE A 286 22.32 -6.30 -3.12
N LYS A 287 22.23 -5.92 -4.39
CA LYS A 287 23.32 -6.10 -5.35
C LYS A 287 24.10 -4.80 -5.46
N THR A 288 25.40 -4.88 -5.25
CA THR A 288 26.26 -3.72 -5.25
C THR A 288 27.30 -3.77 -6.39
N LYS A 289 27.80 -2.59 -6.78
CA LYS A 289 28.90 -2.41 -7.70
C LYS A 289 29.98 -1.57 -7.01
N ALA A 290 31.15 -2.16 -6.80
CA ALA A 290 32.30 -1.44 -6.27
C ALA A 290 32.90 -0.52 -7.35
N TRP A 291 33.11 0.74 -7.01
CA TRP A 291 33.89 1.69 -7.79
C TRP A 291 35.34 1.71 -7.32
N GLU A 292 35.56 1.45 -6.03
CA GLU A 292 36.89 1.33 -5.40
C GLU A 292 36.84 0.21 -4.35
N GLY A 293 38.02 -0.41 -4.13
CA GLY A 293 38.15 -1.48 -3.16
C GLY A 293 37.49 -2.79 -3.59
N SER A 294 37.29 -3.69 -2.63
CA SER A 294 36.73 -5.03 -2.85
C SER A 294 35.58 -5.34 -1.84
N GLU A 295 35.05 -4.31 -1.15
CA GLU A 295 33.94 -4.50 -0.21
C GLU A 295 32.70 -4.97 -0.96
N THR A 296 31.91 -5.83 -0.32
CA THR A 296 30.61 -6.28 -0.78
C THR A 296 29.53 -5.89 0.23
N GLY A 297 28.29 -5.72 -0.22
CA GLY A 297 27.20 -5.28 0.66
C GLY A 297 27.14 -3.77 0.85
N THR A 298 26.27 -3.35 1.75
CA THR A 298 25.98 -1.95 2.07
C THR A 298 25.59 -1.79 3.55
N ILE A 299 25.39 -0.55 3.98
CA ILE A 299 24.72 -0.22 5.25
C ILE A 299 23.25 0.04 4.94
N PHE A 300 22.36 -0.54 5.72
CA PHE A 300 20.92 -0.36 5.60
C PHE A 300 20.26 -0.27 6.98
N SER A 301 19.08 0.29 7.05
CA SER A 301 18.30 0.41 8.29
C SER A 301 16.91 -0.19 8.14
N LEU A 302 16.54 -1.07 9.05
CA LEU A 302 15.29 -1.81 9.05
C LEU A 302 14.21 -1.04 9.82
N TYR A 303 13.01 -1.00 9.27
CA TYR A 303 11.82 -0.52 9.96
C TYR A 303 11.37 -1.45 11.10
N PRO A 304 10.51 -1.00 12.06
CA PRO A 304 10.00 -1.81 13.16
C PRO A 304 9.37 -3.13 12.72
N HIS A 305 8.53 -3.15 11.68
CA HIS A 305 7.93 -4.39 11.16
C HIS A 305 8.95 -5.36 10.55
N GLN A 306 10.18 -4.91 10.28
CA GLN A 306 11.25 -5.77 9.77
C GLN A 306 12.16 -6.24 10.92
N TRP A 307 12.73 -5.33 11.72
CA TRP A 307 13.71 -5.75 12.72
C TRP A 307 13.08 -6.54 13.87
N LYS A 308 11.78 -6.38 14.16
CA LYS A 308 11.07 -7.22 15.15
C LYS A 308 10.90 -8.68 14.71
N TYR A 309 10.94 -8.93 13.42
CA TYR A 309 10.76 -10.27 12.82
C TYR A 309 12.03 -10.79 12.11
N SER A 310 13.19 -10.17 12.37
CA SER A 310 14.45 -10.52 11.75
C SER A 310 15.47 -11.01 12.79
N SER A 311 16.24 -12.01 12.43
CA SER A 311 17.43 -12.46 13.19
C SER A 311 18.72 -11.76 12.74
N THR A 312 18.63 -10.79 11.84
CA THR A 312 19.79 -10.04 11.32
C THR A 312 20.51 -9.33 12.47
N LYS A 313 21.85 -9.45 12.50
CA LYS A 313 22.67 -8.77 13.49
C LYS A 313 22.60 -7.25 13.27
N LEU A 314 22.01 -6.57 14.24
CA LEU A 314 21.92 -5.11 14.27
C LEU A 314 23.17 -4.52 14.92
N THR A 315 23.47 -3.28 14.55
CA THR A 315 24.46 -2.43 15.25
C THR A 315 23.77 -1.66 16.37
N ASP A 316 24.55 -0.86 17.12
CA ASP A 316 24.01 0.05 18.15
C ASP A 316 23.50 1.37 17.54
N MET A 317 23.57 1.53 16.20
CA MET A 317 23.15 2.73 15.48
C MET A 317 21.68 2.64 15.10
N SER A 318 21.02 3.79 15.08
CA SER A 318 19.64 3.90 14.61
C SER A 318 19.33 5.26 14.01
N TYR A 319 18.19 5.34 13.31
CA TYR A 319 17.60 6.58 12.79
C TYR A 319 16.17 6.71 13.27
N LYS A 320 15.72 7.96 13.45
CA LYS A 320 14.31 8.25 13.71
C LYS A 320 13.54 8.35 12.39
N SER A 321 12.31 7.89 12.39
CA SER A 321 11.36 8.10 11.30
C SER A 321 9.94 8.27 11.85
N VAL A 322 9.02 8.71 10.99
CA VAL A 322 7.59 8.81 11.34
C VAL A 322 6.94 7.42 11.59
N ARG A 323 7.66 6.34 11.29
CA ARG A 323 7.25 4.94 11.53
C ARG A 323 7.95 4.31 12.73
N GLY A 324 8.60 5.11 13.56
CA GLY A 324 9.39 4.63 14.70
C GLY A 324 10.89 4.55 14.41
N GLU A 325 11.60 3.84 15.28
CA GLU A 325 13.06 3.72 15.21
C GLU A 325 13.48 2.72 14.13
N MET A 326 14.34 3.16 13.22
CA MET A 326 14.99 2.30 12.22
C MET A 326 16.35 1.85 12.76
N LYS A 327 16.58 0.54 12.81
CA LYS A 327 17.83 -0.05 13.34
C LYS A 327 18.80 -0.41 12.22
N VAL A 328 20.06 -0.06 12.39
CA VAL A 328 21.09 -0.18 11.35
C VAL A 328 21.72 -1.58 11.34
N ALA A 329 21.94 -2.10 10.15
CA ALA A 329 22.70 -3.32 9.89
C ALA A 329 23.63 -3.15 8.68
N THR A 330 24.50 -4.12 8.45
CA THR A 330 25.41 -4.16 7.28
C THR A 330 25.35 -5.53 6.63
N GLY A 331 25.52 -5.59 5.33
CA GLY A 331 25.56 -6.86 4.59
C GLY A 331 25.03 -6.75 3.17
N THR A 332 24.78 -7.91 2.57
CA THR A 332 24.21 -8.04 1.23
C THR A 332 22.73 -8.41 1.25
N GLU A 333 22.21 -8.82 2.43
CA GLU A 333 20.82 -9.24 2.59
C GLU A 333 20.38 -9.18 4.07
N PHE A 334 19.07 -9.20 4.27
CA PHE A 334 18.44 -9.54 5.55
C PHE A 334 17.16 -10.37 5.32
N ILE A 335 16.75 -11.09 6.35
CA ILE A 335 15.59 -11.99 6.29
C ILE A 335 14.61 -11.62 7.39
N THR A 336 13.32 -11.62 7.05
CA THR A 336 12.23 -11.57 8.04
C THR A 336 11.40 -12.85 7.98
N GLU A 337 10.92 -13.30 9.14
CA GLU A 337 9.98 -14.42 9.26
C GLU A 337 8.74 -13.97 10.05
N VAL A 338 7.66 -13.73 9.33
CA VAL A 338 6.41 -13.22 9.89
C VAL A 338 5.46 -14.39 10.14
N PRO A 339 4.87 -14.53 11.36
CA PRO A 339 3.85 -15.54 11.62
C PRO A 339 2.62 -15.35 10.75
N VAL A 340 2.11 -16.44 10.18
CA VAL A 340 0.88 -16.41 9.37
C VAL A 340 -0.34 -16.27 10.28
N GLN A 341 -1.16 -15.26 10.02
CA GLN A 341 -2.54 -15.23 10.45
C GLN A 341 -3.37 -16.04 9.45
N GLY A 342 -3.95 -17.12 9.91
CA GLY A 342 -4.89 -17.90 9.12
C GLY A 342 -6.20 -17.14 8.89
N VAL A 343 -6.85 -17.38 7.76
CA VAL A 343 -8.10 -16.75 7.35
C VAL A 343 -9.10 -17.80 6.89
N LEU A 344 -10.38 -17.57 7.16
CA LEU A 344 -11.45 -18.47 6.69
C LEU A 344 -12.25 -17.78 5.58
N PRO A 345 -12.81 -18.49 4.59
CA PRO A 345 -13.71 -17.90 3.60
C PRO A 345 -15.04 -17.45 4.20
N MET A 346 -15.48 -18.10 5.27
CA MET A 346 -16.67 -17.77 6.08
C MET A 346 -16.47 -18.25 7.51
N PHE A 347 -17.23 -17.69 8.46
CA PHE A 347 -17.24 -18.16 9.84
C PHE A 347 -18.07 -19.44 10.02
N PRO A 348 -17.77 -20.22 11.10
CA PRO A 348 -18.49 -21.46 11.40
C PRO A 348 -19.97 -21.26 11.73
N ALA A 349 -20.77 -22.31 11.44
CA ALA A 349 -22.19 -22.33 11.72
C ALA A 349 -22.52 -22.21 13.21
N GLU A 350 -21.60 -22.55 14.09
CA GLU A 350 -21.70 -22.40 15.55
C GLU A 350 -21.92 -20.96 16.00
N GLY A 351 -21.59 -19.97 15.16
CA GLY A 351 -21.91 -18.55 15.38
C GLY A 351 -23.37 -18.19 15.06
N ILE A 352 -24.15 -19.10 14.49
CA ILE A 352 -25.56 -18.87 14.18
C ILE A 352 -26.42 -19.42 15.34
N LYS A 353 -26.55 -18.65 16.42
CA LYS A 353 -27.33 -19.09 17.58
C LYS A 353 -28.84 -19.17 17.30
N GLU A 354 -29.38 -18.18 16.61
CA GLU A 354 -30.80 -18.05 16.29
C GLU A 354 -30.97 -18.16 14.77
N LYS A 355 -31.25 -19.40 14.31
CA LYS A 355 -31.36 -19.70 12.88
C LYS A 355 -32.45 -18.90 12.19
N GLU A 356 -33.61 -18.77 12.80
CA GLU A 356 -34.76 -18.02 12.27
C GLU A 356 -34.41 -16.52 12.09
N ARG A 357 -33.72 -15.92 13.04
CA ARG A 357 -33.25 -14.53 12.96
C ARG A 357 -32.27 -14.34 11.81
N MET A 358 -31.29 -15.26 11.69
CA MET A 358 -30.32 -15.23 10.59
C MET A 358 -31.04 -15.38 9.23
N LEU A 359 -31.97 -16.34 9.09
CA LEU A 359 -32.74 -16.51 7.89
C LEU A 359 -33.57 -15.26 7.55
N GLY A 360 -34.15 -14.59 8.55
CA GLY A 360 -34.85 -13.34 8.36
C GLY A 360 -33.95 -12.23 7.79
N TYR A 361 -32.73 -12.08 8.29
CA TYR A 361 -31.76 -11.13 7.75
C TYR A 361 -31.36 -11.48 6.29
N LEU A 362 -31.08 -12.74 6.01
CA LEU A 362 -30.73 -13.20 4.67
C LEU A 362 -31.90 -13.00 3.67
N GLN A 363 -33.13 -13.31 4.07
CA GLN A 363 -34.33 -13.10 3.25
C GLN A 363 -34.56 -11.61 2.96
N ALA A 364 -34.36 -10.73 3.95
CA ALA A 364 -34.47 -9.30 3.76
C ALA A 364 -33.43 -8.76 2.76
N GLU A 365 -32.21 -9.27 2.80
CA GLU A 365 -31.17 -8.91 1.80
C GLU A 365 -31.49 -9.46 0.42
N ALA A 366 -31.94 -10.72 0.31
CA ALA A 366 -32.31 -11.35 -0.96
C ALA A 366 -33.55 -10.71 -1.64
N ALA A 367 -34.46 -10.15 -0.86
CA ALA A 367 -35.65 -9.46 -1.34
C ALA A 367 -35.40 -8.04 -1.86
N LYS A 368 -34.20 -7.48 -1.63
CA LYS A 368 -33.85 -6.16 -2.15
C LYS A 368 -33.81 -6.19 -3.68
N PRO A 369 -34.38 -5.15 -4.35
CA PRO A 369 -34.25 -5.06 -5.80
C PRO A 369 -32.78 -4.99 -6.20
N PRO A 370 -32.40 -5.53 -7.38
CA PRO A 370 -31.05 -5.42 -7.88
C PRO A 370 -30.64 -3.94 -8.00
N ALA A 371 -29.56 -3.56 -7.31
CA ALA A 371 -29.03 -2.22 -7.40
C ALA A 371 -28.57 -1.90 -8.84
N PRO A 372 -28.69 -0.65 -9.31
CA PRO A 372 -28.07 -0.23 -10.58
C PRO A 372 -26.56 -0.41 -10.51
N PHE A 373 -25.91 -0.49 -11.67
CA PHE A 373 -24.44 -0.45 -11.73
C PHE A 373 -23.93 0.93 -11.34
N ALA A 374 -22.90 0.96 -10.52
CA ALA A 374 -22.22 2.16 -10.07
C ALA A 374 -20.78 2.22 -10.65
N ASP A 375 -19.88 2.92 -9.97
CA ASP A 375 -18.45 2.88 -10.24
C ASP A 375 -17.79 1.62 -9.62
N THR A 376 -16.50 1.42 -9.88
CA THR A 376 -15.77 0.26 -9.38
C THR A 376 -15.69 0.17 -7.86
N TYR A 377 -15.78 1.30 -7.13
CA TYR A 377 -15.78 1.28 -5.66
C TYR A 377 -17.13 0.80 -5.10
N TRP A 378 -18.23 1.45 -5.48
CA TRP A 378 -19.55 1.13 -4.93
C TRP A 378 -20.09 -0.21 -5.41
N ASP A 379 -19.82 -0.60 -6.67
CA ASP A 379 -20.08 -1.96 -7.11
C ASP A 379 -19.18 -2.97 -6.38
N GLY A 380 -17.92 -2.60 -6.13
CA GLY A 380 -17.01 -3.39 -5.31
C GLY A 380 -17.57 -3.64 -3.91
N LYS A 381 -18.03 -2.60 -3.21
CA LYS A 381 -18.66 -2.75 -1.88
C LYS A 381 -19.89 -3.67 -1.91
N LEU A 382 -20.72 -3.54 -2.93
CA LEU A 382 -21.87 -4.45 -3.10
C LEU A 382 -21.43 -5.90 -3.36
N LEU A 383 -20.42 -6.12 -4.19
CA LEU A 383 -19.83 -7.44 -4.41
C LEU A 383 -19.29 -8.03 -3.09
N GLY A 384 -18.61 -7.21 -2.27
CA GLY A 384 -18.15 -7.60 -0.94
C GLY A 384 -19.27 -8.05 0.00
N ARG A 385 -20.41 -7.32 0.01
CA ARG A 385 -21.61 -7.71 0.78
C ARG A 385 -22.18 -9.04 0.31
N LEU A 386 -22.39 -9.19 -1.00
CA LEU A 386 -22.97 -10.42 -1.58
C LEU A 386 -22.07 -11.63 -1.33
N THR A 387 -20.76 -11.47 -1.42
CA THR A 387 -19.76 -12.49 -1.09
C THR A 387 -19.93 -13.00 0.36
N THR A 388 -20.04 -12.08 1.29
CA THR A 388 -20.20 -12.42 2.71
C THR A 388 -21.56 -13.09 2.97
N LEU A 389 -22.63 -12.60 2.34
CA LEU A 389 -23.98 -13.20 2.45
C LEU A 389 -24.04 -14.62 1.87
N SER A 390 -23.32 -14.89 0.76
CA SER A 390 -23.19 -16.24 0.19
C SER A 390 -22.64 -17.24 1.22
N GLY A 391 -21.50 -16.91 1.87
CA GLY A 391 -20.90 -17.77 2.89
C GLY A 391 -21.80 -17.95 4.12
N ILE A 392 -22.51 -16.91 4.57
CA ILE A 392 -23.45 -17.01 5.70
C ILE A 392 -24.63 -17.91 5.34
N ALA A 393 -25.18 -17.78 4.13
CA ALA A 393 -26.30 -18.60 3.67
C ALA A 393 -25.90 -20.09 3.61
N GLU A 394 -24.67 -20.41 3.22
CA GLU A 394 -24.12 -21.76 3.28
C GLU A 394 -24.11 -22.30 4.71
N MET A 395 -23.56 -21.54 5.64
CA MET A 395 -23.49 -21.93 7.05
C MET A 395 -24.85 -22.02 7.73
N ALA A 396 -25.82 -21.22 7.30
CA ALA A 396 -27.22 -21.30 7.78
C ALA A 396 -27.99 -22.48 7.17
N GLY A 397 -27.43 -23.21 6.19
CA GLY A 397 -28.10 -24.27 5.47
C GLY A 397 -29.24 -23.76 4.60
N ALA A 398 -29.06 -22.61 3.93
CA ALA A 398 -30.04 -21.93 3.09
C ALA A 398 -29.57 -21.85 1.62
N PRO A 399 -29.49 -23.00 0.89
CA PRO A 399 -28.91 -23.05 -0.45
C PRO A 399 -29.66 -22.18 -1.47
N GLU A 400 -30.97 -22.01 -1.34
CA GLU A 400 -31.76 -21.15 -2.24
C GLU A 400 -31.37 -19.68 -2.09
N LEU A 401 -31.14 -19.20 -0.85
CA LEU A 401 -30.67 -17.84 -0.61
C LEU A 401 -29.22 -17.65 -1.07
N GLN A 402 -28.36 -18.67 -0.84
CA GLN A 402 -27.00 -18.65 -1.38
C GLN A 402 -26.99 -18.49 -2.90
N LYS A 403 -27.86 -19.26 -3.60
CA LYS A 403 -28.01 -19.16 -5.05
C LYS A 403 -28.39 -17.74 -5.49
N VAL A 404 -29.30 -17.07 -4.82
CA VAL A 404 -29.69 -15.69 -5.13
C VAL A 404 -28.47 -14.76 -5.08
N PHE A 405 -27.64 -14.85 -4.03
CA PHE A 405 -26.45 -14.01 -3.88
C PHE A 405 -25.39 -14.34 -4.92
N VAL A 406 -25.13 -15.61 -5.19
CA VAL A 406 -24.17 -16.06 -6.19
C VAL A 406 -24.59 -15.66 -7.61
N ASP A 407 -25.87 -15.77 -7.94
CA ASP A 407 -26.40 -15.34 -9.25
C ASP A 407 -26.22 -13.81 -9.44
N GLN A 408 -26.40 -13.03 -8.38
CA GLN A 408 -26.11 -11.58 -8.43
C GLN A 408 -24.63 -11.29 -8.59
N LEU A 409 -23.75 -12.02 -7.89
CA LEU A 409 -22.29 -11.89 -8.04
C LEU A 409 -21.88 -12.17 -9.50
N LYS A 410 -22.30 -13.31 -10.06
CA LYS A 410 -22.01 -13.69 -11.46
C LYS A 410 -22.49 -12.62 -12.43
N ARG A 411 -23.76 -12.23 -12.35
CA ARG A 411 -24.34 -11.21 -13.25
C ARG A 411 -23.52 -9.91 -13.24
N ARG A 412 -23.07 -9.43 -12.05
CA ARG A 412 -22.30 -8.19 -11.95
C ARG A 412 -20.90 -8.34 -12.50
N LEU A 413 -20.19 -9.39 -12.11
CA LEU A 413 -18.83 -9.62 -12.60
C LEU A 413 -18.82 -9.88 -14.12
N GLU A 414 -19.74 -10.69 -14.64
CA GLU A 414 -19.84 -10.97 -16.07
C GLU A 414 -20.11 -9.71 -16.89
N ASN A 415 -20.95 -8.81 -16.39
CA ASN A 415 -21.19 -7.53 -17.04
C ASN A 415 -19.93 -6.66 -17.05
N TRP A 416 -19.29 -6.42 -15.89
CA TRP A 416 -18.04 -5.67 -15.80
C TRP A 416 -16.90 -6.27 -16.64
N PHE A 417 -16.88 -7.58 -16.81
CA PHE A 417 -15.87 -8.32 -17.55
C PHE A 417 -16.17 -8.43 -19.05
N THR A 418 -17.18 -7.75 -19.55
CA THR A 418 -17.56 -7.77 -20.96
C THR A 418 -17.65 -6.35 -21.50
N ALA A 419 -16.68 -5.95 -22.30
CA ALA A 419 -16.71 -4.69 -23.03
C ALA A 419 -17.31 -4.91 -24.44
N SER A 420 -18.15 -3.98 -24.89
CA SER A 420 -18.74 -3.95 -26.23
C SER A 420 -18.32 -2.67 -26.98
N PRO A 421 -18.32 -2.63 -28.33
CA PRO A 421 -17.79 -1.50 -29.09
C PRO A 421 -18.42 -0.14 -28.79
N ASP A 422 -19.71 -0.11 -28.47
CA ASP A 422 -20.47 1.14 -28.22
C ASP A 422 -20.77 1.37 -26.72
N GLU A 423 -20.19 0.53 -25.84
CA GLU A 423 -20.40 0.61 -24.41
C GLU A 423 -19.39 1.57 -23.75
N THR A 424 -19.87 2.41 -22.84
CA THR A 424 -19.00 3.35 -22.09
C THR A 424 -18.86 2.98 -20.62
N ALA A 425 -19.83 2.25 -20.06
CA ALA A 425 -19.85 1.76 -18.68
C ALA A 425 -21.01 0.78 -18.43
N PRO A 426 -20.85 -0.24 -17.53
CA PRO A 426 -19.64 -0.58 -16.80
C PRO A 426 -18.72 -1.49 -17.64
N LEU A 427 -17.48 -1.15 -17.75
CA LEU A 427 -16.46 -1.95 -18.43
C LEU A 427 -15.07 -1.66 -17.89
N PHE A 428 -14.08 -2.45 -18.28
CA PHE A 428 -12.66 -2.17 -18.08
C PHE A 428 -11.99 -1.79 -19.39
N TYR A 429 -11.05 -0.80 -19.33
CA TYR A 429 -10.16 -0.52 -20.44
C TYR A 429 -8.70 -0.58 -20.02
N TYR A 430 -7.83 -1.00 -20.93
CA TYR A 430 -6.39 -1.11 -20.70
C TYR A 430 -5.64 0.05 -21.33
N ASN A 431 -4.90 0.81 -20.49
CA ASN A 431 -3.98 1.84 -20.93
C ASN A 431 -2.58 1.26 -21.07
N SER A 432 -2.14 1.00 -22.31
CA SER A 432 -0.83 0.38 -22.59
C SER A 432 0.36 1.29 -22.26
N THR A 433 0.21 2.61 -22.30
CA THR A 433 1.27 3.58 -21.98
C THR A 433 1.67 3.50 -20.50
N TRP A 434 0.67 3.38 -19.63
CA TRP A 434 0.86 3.27 -18.18
C TRP A 434 0.83 1.82 -17.65
N GLY A 435 0.49 0.87 -18.51
CA GLY A 435 0.37 -0.54 -18.10
C GLY A 435 -0.67 -0.73 -17.01
N SER A 436 -1.86 -0.18 -17.19
CA SER A 436 -2.90 -0.18 -16.15
C SER A 436 -4.28 -0.50 -16.71
N MET A 437 -5.05 -1.29 -15.95
CA MET A 437 -6.45 -1.57 -16.20
C MET A 437 -7.32 -0.58 -15.42
N ILE A 438 -8.24 0.09 -16.08
CA ILE A 438 -9.07 1.17 -15.52
C ILE A 438 -10.53 0.81 -15.73
N GLY A 439 -11.33 0.89 -14.66
CA GLY A 439 -12.77 0.67 -14.74
C GLY A 439 -13.53 1.95 -15.09
N SER A 440 -14.46 1.87 -16.00
CA SER A 440 -15.44 2.92 -16.32
C SER A 440 -16.81 2.49 -15.74
N LYS A 441 -17.45 3.29 -14.96
CA LYS A 441 -17.13 4.65 -14.49
C LYS A 441 -16.02 4.63 -13.45
N ALA A 442 -15.15 5.62 -13.54
CA ALA A 442 -14.12 5.84 -12.55
C ALA A 442 -14.65 6.66 -11.36
N SER A 443 -14.04 6.46 -10.19
CA SER A 443 -14.28 7.24 -8.98
C SER A 443 -13.01 7.36 -8.15
N TYR A 444 -12.94 8.33 -7.26
CA TYR A 444 -11.82 8.56 -6.34
C TYR A 444 -10.45 8.69 -7.03
N GLY A 445 -10.43 9.10 -8.32
CA GLY A 445 -9.20 9.22 -9.10
C GLY A 445 -8.63 7.89 -9.60
N SER A 446 -9.46 6.85 -9.72
CA SER A 446 -9.01 5.54 -10.22
C SER A 446 -8.66 5.54 -11.71
N ASP A 447 -9.07 6.55 -12.48
CA ASP A 447 -8.63 6.80 -13.85
C ASP A 447 -7.35 7.66 -13.90
N MET A 448 -7.37 8.83 -13.31
CA MET A 448 -6.24 9.75 -13.20
C MET A 448 -6.29 10.42 -11.82
N PRO A 449 -5.30 10.15 -10.94
CA PRO A 449 -3.96 9.60 -11.18
C PRO A 449 -3.74 8.09 -10.86
N LEU A 450 -4.65 7.20 -11.14
CA LEU A 450 -4.57 5.75 -10.88
C LEU A 450 -4.58 5.41 -9.37
N ASN A 451 -5.47 6.09 -8.64
CA ASN A 451 -5.64 5.83 -7.20
C ASN A 451 -6.43 4.55 -6.94
N ASP A 452 -6.21 3.95 -5.80
CA ASP A 452 -7.10 3.03 -5.09
C ASP A 452 -7.44 1.71 -5.83
N HIS A 453 -6.70 1.34 -6.89
CA HIS A 453 -7.01 0.16 -7.68
C HIS A 453 -7.13 -1.11 -6.84
N HIS A 454 -6.24 -1.31 -5.86
CA HIS A 454 -6.29 -2.48 -4.99
C HIS A 454 -7.48 -2.44 -4.02
N PHE A 455 -7.96 -1.26 -3.61
CA PHE A 455 -9.19 -1.12 -2.83
C PHE A 455 -10.40 -1.53 -3.68
N HIS A 456 -10.52 -0.99 -4.89
CA HIS A 456 -11.64 -1.25 -5.79
C HIS A 456 -11.62 -2.71 -6.28
N TYR A 457 -10.53 -3.14 -6.90
CA TYR A 457 -10.45 -4.46 -7.54
C TYR A 457 -10.32 -5.61 -6.54
N GLY A 458 -9.88 -5.33 -5.32
CA GLY A 458 -9.87 -6.29 -4.22
C GLY A 458 -11.25 -6.89 -3.94
N TYR A 459 -12.31 -6.09 -4.03
CA TYR A 459 -13.68 -6.57 -3.90
C TYR A 459 -14.09 -7.50 -5.05
N PHE A 460 -13.73 -7.16 -6.29
CA PHE A 460 -14.00 -7.98 -7.49
C PHE A 460 -13.28 -9.32 -7.40
N ILE A 461 -12.00 -9.30 -7.04
CA ILE A 461 -11.16 -10.50 -6.90
C ILE A 461 -11.71 -11.42 -5.79
N ARG A 462 -12.10 -10.85 -4.64
CA ARG A 462 -12.70 -11.61 -3.55
C ARG A 462 -14.02 -12.24 -3.95
N ALA A 463 -14.88 -11.50 -4.66
CA ALA A 463 -16.14 -11.99 -5.18
C ALA A 463 -15.94 -13.13 -6.21
N ALA A 464 -14.97 -12.98 -7.11
CA ALA A 464 -14.57 -14.03 -8.04
C ALA A 464 -14.03 -15.27 -7.31
N GLY A 465 -13.28 -15.10 -6.22
CA GLY A 465 -12.79 -16.19 -5.37
C GLY A 465 -13.93 -16.99 -4.73
N GLU A 466 -15.01 -16.33 -4.29
CA GLU A 466 -16.21 -17.01 -3.77
C GLU A 466 -16.93 -17.80 -4.86
N ILE A 467 -17.10 -17.23 -6.06
CA ILE A 467 -17.71 -17.97 -7.17
C ILE A 467 -16.82 -19.16 -7.55
N ALA A 468 -15.51 -18.98 -7.65
CA ALA A 468 -14.56 -20.05 -8.00
C ALA A 468 -14.59 -21.21 -6.99
N ARG A 469 -14.82 -20.91 -5.72
CA ARG A 469 -14.98 -21.91 -4.66
C ARG A 469 -16.20 -22.82 -4.91
N LEU A 470 -17.25 -22.25 -5.48
CA LEU A 470 -18.55 -22.91 -5.71
C LEU A 470 -18.69 -23.46 -7.14
N ASP A 471 -18.09 -22.80 -8.14
CA ASP A 471 -18.25 -23.08 -9.57
C ASP A 471 -16.91 -22.97 -10.31
N ALA A 472 -16.24 -24.11 -10.43
CA ALA A 472 -14.95 -24.21 -11.13
C ALA A 472 -15.07 -23.93 -12.65
N GLU A 473 -16.21 -24.22 -13.26
CA GLU A 473 -16.41 -23.95 -14.69
C GLU A 473 -16.54 -22.45 -14.97
N TRP A 474 -17.20 -21.71 -14.08
CA TRP A 474 -17.21 -20.25 -14.15
C TRP A 474 -15.79 -19.69 -14.02
N ALA A 475 -15.05 -20.18 -13.02
CA ALA A 475 -13.66 -19.75 -12.79
C ALA A 475 -12.77 -19.99 -14.02
N LYS A 476 -12.93 -21.14 -14.70
CA LYS A 476 -12.19 -21.45 -15.92
C LYS A 476 -12.54 -20.48 -17.07
N LYS A 477 -13.81 -20.10 -17.22
CA LYS A 477 -14.28 -19.22 -18.29
C LYS A 477 -13.87 -17.77 -18.08
N TRP A 478 -14.08 -17.24 -16.87
CA TRP A 478 -13.92 -15.83 -16.54
C TRP A 478 -12.58 -15.50 -15.85
N GLY A 479 -11.85 -16.54 -15.45
CA GLY A 479 -10.55 -16.43 -14.79
C GLY A 479 -9.53 -15.54 -15.50
N PRO A 480 -9.42 -15.56 -16.84
CA PRO A 480 -8.53 -14.64 -17.55
C PRO A 480 -8.80 -13.17 -17.25
N MET A 481 -10.07 -12.72 -17.10
CA MET A 481 -10.41 -11.35 -16.70
C MET A 481 -10.05 -11.08 -15.23
N VAL A 482 -10.31 -12.02 -14.32
CA VAL A 482 -9.92 -11.91 -12.91
C VAL A 482 -8.40 -11.76 -12.79
N MET A 483 -7.64 -12.55 -13.55
CA MET A 483 -6.17 -12.45 -13.56
C MET A 483 -5.66 -11.11 -14.07
N ILE A 484 -6.37 -10.43 -14.98
CA ILE A 484 -6.03 -9.07 -15.41
C ILE A 484 -6.12 -8.10 -14.23
N LEU A 485 -7.17 -8.16 -13.42
CA LEU A 485 -7.31 -7.31 -12.23
C LEU A 485 -6.25 -7.63 -11.16
N ILE A 486 -5.97 -8.92 -10.93
CA ILE A 486 -4.89 -9.34 -10.02
C ILE A 486 -3.54 -8.79 -10.50
N ARG A 487 -3.24 -8.92 -11.80
CA ARG A 487 -1.99 -8.43 -12.38
C ARG A 487 -1.88 -6.92 -12.37
N ASP A 488 -2.99 -6.20 -12.51
CA ASP A 488 -3.00 -4.73 -12.38
C ASP A 488 -2.54 -4.28 -10.99
N ILE A 489 -3.08 -4.86 -9.93
CA ILE A 489 -2.77 -4.43 -8.56
C ILE A 489 -1.48 -5.06 -8.00
N ALA A 490 -1.22 -6.33 -8.31
CA ALA A 490 -0.11 -7.09 -7.75
C ALA A 490 0.31 -8.26 -8.64
N SER A 491 0.76 -7.98 -9.89
CA SER A 491 1.29 -9.05 -10.75
C SER A 491 2.36 -9.85 -10.02
N PRO A 492 2.23 -11.17 -9.90
CA PRO A 492 3.22 -12.02 -9.25
C PRO A 492 4.44 -12.29 -10.16
N SER A 493 4.40 -11.87 -11.42
CA SER A 493 5.46 -12.09 -12.41
C SER A 493 6.32 -10.85 -12.61
N ARG A 494 7.65 -11.02 -12.53
CA ARG A 494 8.61 -9.97 -12.87
C ARG A 494 8.83 -9.78 -14.37
N THR A 495 8.30 -10.69 -15.17
CA THR A 495 8.41 -10.68 -16.64
C THR A 495 7.05 -10.43 -17.30
N ASP A 496 6.10 -9.89 -16.57
CA ASP A 496 4.80 -9.49 -17.10
C ASP A 496 4.99 -8.29 -18.05
N GLU A 497 4.54 -8.43 -19.28
CA GLU A 497 4.69 -7.40 -20.30
C GLU A 497 3.60 -6.32 -20.24
N MET A 498 2.48 -6.61 -19.57
CA MET A 498 1.34 -5.69 -19.44
C MET A 498 1.36 -4.91 -18.12
N PHE A 499 1.77 -5.54 -17.02
CA PHE A 499 1.65 -4.97 -15.69
C PHE A 499 2.95 -5.07 -14.90
N PRO A 500 3.31 -4.05 -14.09
CA PRO A 500 4.50 -4.09 -13.27
C PRO A 500 4.34 -5.07 -12.09
N TYR A 501 5.46 -5.65 -11.66
CA TYR A 501 5.53 -6.57 -10.53
C TYR A 501 5.06 -5.92 -9.23
N ILE A 502 4.00 -6.47 -8.62
CA ILE A 502 3.43 -6.05 -7.32
C ILE A 502 3.32 -4.51 -7.24
N ARG A 503 2.53 -3.91 -8.15
CA ARG A 503 2.44 -2.45 -8.36
C ARG A 503 2.09 -1.69 -7.09
N CYS A 504 0.97 -2.04 -6.44
CA CYS A 504 0.40 -1.22 -5.37
C CYS A 504 1.11 -1.38 -4.02
N PHE A 505 2.00 -2.35 -3.87
CA PHE A 505 2.64 -2.71 -2.61
C PHE A 505 4.09 -2.22 -2.56
N ASP A 506 4.43 -1.49 -1.51
CA ASP A 506 5.80 -1.09 -1.20
C ASP A 506 6.50 -2.21 -0.46
N LYS A 507 7.42 -2.84 -1.14
CA LYS A 507 8.05 -4.08 -0.68
C LYS A 507 8.94 -3.89 0.54
N TYR A 508 9.47 -2.67 0.77
CA TYR A 508 10.31 -2.36 1.93
C TYR A 508 9.52 -1.75 3.08
N ALA A 509 8.57 -0.86 2.79
CA ALA A 509 7.69 -0.30 3.81
C ALA A 509 6.69 -1.34 4.36
N GLY A 510 6.47 -2.43 3.61
CA GLY A 510 5.64 -3.56 4.02
C GLY A 510 4.14 -3.29 3.95
N HIS A 511 3.72 -2.28 3.22
CA HIS A 511 2.31 -1.93 3.02
C HIS A 511 2.07 -1.30 1.64
N SER A 512 0.83 -1.26 1.22
CA SER A 512 0.44 -0.63 -0.05
C SER A 512 0.33 0.89 0.06
N TRP A 513 0.27 1.55 -1.09
CA TRP A 513 0.01 2.97 -1.23
C TRP A 513 -1.26 3.21 -2.05
N ALA A 514 -2.05 4.21 -1.65
CA ALA A 514 -3.31 4.56 -2.30
C ALA A 514 -3.11 5.32 -3.61
N SER A 515 -2.20 6.32 -3.64
CA SER A 515 -2.04 7.19 -4.80
C SER A 515 -1.11 6.60 -5.86
N GLY A 516 -1.56 6.61 -7.12
CA GLY A 516 -0.76 6.17 -8.26
C GLY A 516 0.40 7.12 -8.58
N ASP A 517 0.20 8.43 -8.42
CA ASP A 517 1.20 9.46 -8.78
C ASP A 517 2.07 9.94 -7.62
N ALA A 518 1.67 9.71 -6.37
CA ALA A 518 2.38 10.15 -5.16
C ALA A 518 2.69 11.67 -5.14
N ASN A 519 1.82 12.49 -5.72
CA ASN A 519 2.07 13.92 -5.92
C ASN A 519 1.61 14.77 -4.73
N PHE A 520 2.17 14.54 -3.55
CA PHE A 520 1.86 15.26 -2.33
C PHE A 520 3.13 15.75 -1.61
N ALA A 521 3.00 16.86 -0.88
CA ALA A 521 4.08 17.42 -0.07
C ALA A 521 4.57 16.47 1.03
N ASP A 522 3.67 15.62 1.56
CA ASP A 522 3.97 14.63 2.58
C ASP A 522 4.29 13.23 2.01
N GLY A 523 4.52 13.14 0.69
CA GLY A 523 4.74 11.89 -0.03
C GLY A 523 3.44 11.10 -0.28
N ASN A 524 3.53 9.86 -0.75
CA ASN A 524 2.37 9.01 -0.96
C ASN A 524 1.64 8.72 0.35
N ASN A 525 0.39 8.30 0.26
CA ASN A 525 -0.47 8.04 1.41
C ASN A 525 -1.15 6.67 1.32
N GLN A 526 -1.60 6.20 2.48
CA GLN A 526 -2.45 5.02 2.63
C GLN A 526 -3.50 5.29 3.68
N GLU A 527 -4.77 5.39 3.26
CA GLU A 527 -5.89 5.63 4.14
C GLU A 527 -6.49 4.32 4.67
N SER A 528 -6.85 3.41 3.75
CA SER A 528 -7.65 2.21 4.05
C SER A 528 -6.81 0.94 4.04
N SER A 529 -6.05 0.71 5.11
CA SER A 529 -5.22 -0.50 5.25
C SER A 529 -6.03 -1.80 5.21
N SER A 530 -7.26 -1.79 5.68
CA SER A 530 -8.14 -2.98 5.68
C SER A 530 -8.70 -3.30 4.29
N GLU A 531 -8.87 -2.32 3.40
CA GLU A 531 -9.26 -2.59 2.00
C GLU A 531 -8.09 -3.19 1.20
N SER A 532 -6.85 -2.80 1.48
CA SER A 532 -5.69 -3.48 0.89
C SER A 532 -5.58 -4.92 1.37
N LEU A 533 -5.75 -5.17 2.67
CA LEU A 533 -5.78 -6.53 3.20
C LEU A 533 -6.92 -7.37 2.61
N ASN A 534 -8.09 -6.76 2.32
CA ASN A 534 -9.18 -7.43 1.59
C ASN A 534 -8.77 -7.84 0.17
N ALA A 535 -7.94 -7.03 -0.52
CA ALA A 535 -7.42 -7.39 -1.84
C ALA A 535 -6.50 -8.62 -1.78
N TRP A 536 -5.56 -8.64 -0.83
CA TRP A 536 -4.64 -9.77 -0.66
C TRP A 536 -5.38 -11.04 -0.20
N TYR A 537 -6.37 -10.90 0.66
CA TYR A 537 -7.28 -11.98 1.03
C TYR A 537 -8.06 -12.51 -0.18
N GLY A 538 -8.56 -11.64 -1.04
CA GLY A 538 -9.20 -12.03 -2.31
C GLY A 538 -8.27 -12.84 -3.20
N MET A 539 -6.99 -12.44 -3.33
CA MET A 539 -5.98 -13.21 -4.06
C MET A 539 -5.73 -14.59 -3.45
N MET A 540 -5.69 -14.69 -2.12
CA MET A 540 -5.56 -15.99 -1.44
C MET A 540 -6.73 -16.93 -1.79
N LEU A 541 -7.98 -16.42 -1.71
CA LEU A 541 -9.19 -17.19 -2.00
C LEU A 541 -9.23 -17.64 -3.48
N TRP A 542 -8.95 -16.71 -4.39
CA TRP A 542 -8.91 -17.01 -5.82
C TRP A 542 -7.86 -18.07 -6.14
N GLY A 543 -6.63 -17.86 -5.67
CA GLY A 543 -5.50 -18.77 -5.93
C GLY A 543 -5.74 -20.18 -5.39
N GLU A 544 -6.32 -20.32 -4.18
CA GLU A 544 -6.65 -21.64 -3.62
C GLU A 544 -7.81 -22.31 -4.36
N ALA A 545 -8.88 -21.55 -4.67
CA ALA A 545 -10.05 -22.09 -5.35
C ALA A 545 -9.75 -22.57 -6.79
N THR A 546 -8.81 -21.91 -7.46
CA THR A 546 -8.39 -22.25 -8.84
C THR A 546 -7.15 -23.15 -8.91
N GLY A 547 -6.48 -23.38 -7.78
CA GLY A 547 -5.23 -24.13 -7.72
C GLY A 547 -3.99 -23.35 -8.16
N ASP A 548 -4.10 -22.03 -8.36
CA ASP A 548 -2.97 -21.13 -8.65
C ASP A 548 -2.22 -20.79 -7.36
N LYS A 549 -1.24 -21.62 -7.03
CA LYS A 549 -0.41 -21.47 -5.84
C LYS A 549 0.41 -20.18 -5.85
N THR A 550 0.81 -19.68 -7.02
CA THR A 550 1.59 -18.45 -7.16
C THR A 550 0.78 -17.24 -6.72
N VAL A 551 -0.45 -17.13 -7.18
CA VAL A 551 -1.38 -16.07 -6.76
C VAL A 551 -1.73 -16.20 -5.29
N ARG A 552 -2.04 -17.42 -4.80
CA ARG A 552 -2.34 -17.67 -3.39
C ARG A 552 -1.18 -17.24 -2.49
N ASP A 553 0.03 -17.68 -2.78
CA ASP A 553 1.20 -17.45 -1.93
C ASP A 553 1.68 -15.99 -1.99
N THR A 554 1.47 -15.32 -3.12
CA THR A 554 1.63 -13.87 -3.24
C THR A 554 0.64 -13.15 -2.32
N GLY A 555 -0.66 -13.43 -2.43
CA GLY A 555 -1.67 -12.87 -1.55
C GLY A 555 -1.40 -13.12 -0.07
N LEU A 556 -1.00 -14.36 0.29
CA LEU A 556 -0.63 -14.74 1.65
C LEU A 556 0.55 -13.92 2.18
N SER A 557 1.57 -13.71 1.34
CA SER A 557 2.76 -12.95 1.72
C SER A 557 2.43 -11.48 1.93
N LEU A 558 1.74 -10.86 0.97
CA LEU A 558 1.34 -9.45 1.08
C LEU A 558 0.42 -9.22 2.28
N PHE A 559 -0.58 -10.08 2.50
CA PHE A 559 -1.49 -10.00 3.64
C PHE A 559 -0.75 -10.01 4.98
N ASN A 560 0.16 -10.96 5.19
CA ASN A 560 0.82 -11.10 6.49
C ASN A 560 1.91 -10.06 6.73
N ILE A 561 2.60 -9.60 5.70
CA ILE A 561 3.58 -8.53 5.82
C ILE A 561 2.87 -7.19 6.07
N GLU A 562 1.82 -6.86 5.30
CA GLU A 562 1.06 -5.63 5.51
C GLU A 562 0.36 -5.61 6.88
N ARG A 563 -0.15 -6.75 7.33
CA ARG A 563 -0.68 -6.88 8.70
C ARG A 563 0.35 -6.44 9.75
N THR A 564 1.62 -6.86 9.65
CA THR A 564 2.63 -6.42 10.63
C THR A 564 2.92 -4.94 10.54
N ALA A 565 2.92 -4.37 9.33
CA ALA A 565 3.08 -2.92 9.14
C ALA A 565 1.89 -2.14 9.71
N VAL A 566 0.66 -2.65 9.52
CA VAL A 566 -0.57 -2.05 10.08
C VAL A 566 -0.55 -2.09 11.61
N GLU A 567 -0.20 -3.21 12.20
CA GLU A 567 -0.06 -3.37 13.66
C GLU A 567 0.95 -2.37 14.24
N GLU A 568 2.02 -2.02 13.52
CA GLU A 568 3.08 -1.12 13.98
C GLU A 568 2.81 0.36 13.65
N TYR A 569 2.24 0.68 12.47
CA TYR A 569 2.20 2.07 11.98
C TYR A 569 0.85 2.74 12.05
N TRP A 570 -0.25 1.98 11.98
CA TRP A 570 -1.60 2.51 12.17
C TRP A 570 -2.08 2.38 13.62
N PHE A 571 -1.68 1.28 14.27
CA PHE A 571 -2.19 0.92 15.59
C PHE A 571 -1.15 1.03 16.72
N ASP A 572 0.13 0.99 16.38
CA ASP A 572 1.23 0.95 17.37
C ASP A 572 0.93 -0.03 18.53
N VAL A 573 0.53 -1.25 18.19
CA VAL A 573 0.15 -2.28 19.19
C VAL A 573 1.26 -2.58 20.20
N SER A 574 2.50 -2.27 19.83
CA SER A 574 3.68 -2.41 20.69
C SER A 574 3.91 -1.22 21.61
N GLY A 575 3.25 -0.07 21.37
CA GLY A 575 3.41 1.17 22.12
C GLY A 575 4.83 1.77 22.03
N THR A 576 5.56 1.48 20.94
CA THR A 576 6.99 1.88 20.80
C THR A 576 7.29 2.78 19.62
N ASN A 577 6.33 2.99 18.71
CA ASN A 577 6.56 3.70 17.46
C ASN A 577 6.00 5.12 17.46
N PHE A 578 4.89 5.36 18.14
CA PHE A 578 4.32 6.70 18.23
C PHE A 578 5.13 7.58 19.17
N PRO A 579 5.44 8.82 18.79
CA PRO A 579 6.04 9.79 19.71
C PRO A 579 5.16 9.99 20.96
N LYS A 580 5.81 10.18 22.12
CA LYS A 580 5.10 10.34 23.42
C LYS A 580 4.13 11.52 23.45
N ASP A 581 4.37 12.55 22.63
CA ASP A 581 3.53 13.74 22.55
C ASP A 581 2.32 13.55 21.62
N PHE A 582 2.23 12.44 20.89
CA PHE A 582 1.07 12.12 20.09
C PHE A 582 -0.09 11.66 20.97
N GLN A 583 -1.26 12.31 20.81
CA GLN A 583 -2.36 12.17 21.75
C GLN A 583 -3.43 11.15 21.34
N GLN A 584 -3.25 10.46 20.19
CA GLN A 584 -4.19 9.47 19.69
C GLN A 584 -3.62 8.05 19.85
N VAL A 585 -4.50 7.06 19.72
CA VAL A 585 -4.16 5.62 19.86
C VAL A 585 -4.10 4.90 18.52
N ALA A 586 -4.44 5.58 17.44
CA ALA A 586 -4.42 5.08 16.08
C ALA A 586 -4.18 6.22 15.09
N LEU A 587 -3.80 5.86 13.87
CA LEU A 587 -3.78 6.76 12.72
C LEU A 587 -4.91 6.38 11.75
N GLY A 588 -5.56 7.38 11.16
CA GLY A 588 -6.47 7.18 10.03
C GLY A 588 -5.69 6.99 8.73
N MET A 589 -4.65 7.82 8.51
CA MET A 589 -3.79 7.78 7.32
C MET A 589 -2.31 7.76 7.67
N VAL A 590 -1.56 6.92 6.96
CA VAL A 590 -0.09 6.89 6.98
C VAL A 590 0.43 7.50 5.69
N TRP A 591 1.37 8.43 5.79
CA TRP A 591 2.01 9.13 4.68
C TRP A 591 3.50 8.85 4.64
N GLY A 592 4.16 9.23 3.56
CA GLY A 592 5.62 9.21 3.51
C GLY A 592 6.27 10.00 4.64
N GLY A 593 5.85 11.24 4.86
CA GLY A 593 6.44 12.18 5.83
C GLY A 593 5.66 12.40 7.11
N LYS A 594 4.48 11.80 7.28
CA LYS A 594 3.65 11.98 8.48
C LYS A 594 2.72 10.80 8.77
N GLY A 595 2.15 10.75 9.97
CA GLY A 595 0.94 10.01 10.31
C GLY A 595 -0.17 10.98 10.68
N ALA A 596 -1.41 10.76 10.21
CA ALA A 596 -2.54 11.65 10.48
C ALA A 596 -3.72 10.90 11.13
N PHE A 597 -4.23 11.45 12.21
CA PHE A 597 -5.52 11.05 12.79
C PHE A 597 -6.63 11.80 12.04
N ALA A 598 -6.86 11.39 10.80
CA ALA A 598 -7.79 12.01 9.86
C ALA A 598 -8.16 11.02 8.75
N THR A 599 -9.21 11.33 8.00
CA THR A 599 -9.56 10.72 6.71
C THR A 599 -9.72 11.81 5.66
N TRP A 600 -9.81 11.43 4.38
CA TRP A 600 -10.06 12.37 3.29
C TRP A 600 -11.50 12.93 3.30
N PHE A 601 -12.46 12.20 3.87
CA PHE A 601 -13.88 12.44 3.66
C PHE A 601 -14.65 12.84 4.92
N SER A 602 -14.12 12.59 6.13
CA SER A 602 -14.87 12.82 7.39
C SER A 602 -13.96 13.17 8.56
N GLY A 603 -14.41 14.07 9.41
CA GLY A 603 -13.83 14.34 10.74
C GLY A 603 -14.47 13.54 11.87
N ASP A 604 -15.45 12.67 11.57
CA ASP A 604 -16.10 11.81 12.55
C ASP A 604 -15.12 10.75 13.07
N ILE A 605 -15.10 10.56 14.39
CA ILE A 605 -14.16 9.61 15.02
C ILE A 605 -14.42 8.18 14.57
N ASP A 606 -15.67 7.79 14.34
CA ASP A 606 -16.01 6.45 13.87
C ASP A 606 -15.44 6.21 12.47
N CYS A 607 -15.43 7.25 11.62
CA CYS A 607 -14.83 7.17 10.28
C CYS A 607 -13.31 7.12 10.34
N ILE A 608 -12.67 7.96 11.19
CA ILE A 608 -11.21 8.00 11.33
C ILE A 608 -10.63 6.65 11.77
N HIS A 609 -11.31 5.96 12.69
CA HIS A 609 -10.91 4.62 13.11
C HIS A 609 -11.40 3.55 12.11
N GLY A 610 -12.68 3.60 11.73
CA GLY A 610 -13.36 2.60 10.92
C GLY A 610 -12.86 2.45 9.51
N ILE A 611 -12.20 3.49 8.94
CA ILE A 611 -11.62 3.41 7.60
C ILE A 611 -10.53 2.31 7.51
N ASN A 612 -9.88 1.99 8.62
CA ASN A 612 -8.89 0.92 8.69
C ASN A 612 -9.47 -0.40 9.21
N TRP A 613 -10.80 -0.53 9.27
CA TRP A 613 -11.51 -1.75 9.66
C TRP A 613 -12.41 -2.29 8.55
N LEU A 614 -12.96 -1.37 7.69
CA LEU A 614 -13.82 -1.76 6.57
C LEU A 614 -13.00 -2.27 5.37
N PRO A 615 -13.54 -3.22 4.60
CA PRO A 615 -14.72 -4.00 4.95
C PRO A 615 -14.40 -5.02 6.05
N PHE A 616 -15.27 -5.16 7.04
CA PHE A 616 -15.18 -6.34 7.88
C PHE A 616 -15.41 -7.60 7.04
N THR A 617 -14.52 -8.56 7.18
CA THR A 617 -14.55 -9.86 6.52
C THR A 617 -14.11 -10.93 7.51
N PRO A 618 -14.28 -12.23 7.24
CA PRO A 618 -13.69 -13.24 8.11
C PRO A 618 -12.17 -13.09 8.31
N ALA A 619 -11.47 -12.51 7.34
CA ALA A 619 -10.04 -12.22 7.49
C ALA A 619 -9.75 -11.08 8.47
N SER A 620 -10.70 -10.19 8.74
CA SER A 620 -10.56 -9.08 9.70
C SER A 620 -10.31 -9.53 11.14
N ILE A 621 -10.43 -10.84 11.40
CA ILE A 621 -10.09 -11.46 12.69
C ILE A 621 -8.64 -11.16 13.13
N TYR A 622 -7.74 -10.77 12.20
CA TYR A 622 -6.37 -10.38 12.51
C TYR A 622 -6.30 -9.22 13.51
N MET A 623 -7.26 -8.30 13.49
CA MET A 623 -7.32 -7.17 14.42
C MET A 623 -7.49 -7.61 15.88
N GLY A 624 -8.00 -8.81 16.12
CA GLY A 624 -8.15 -9.40 17.46
C GLY A 624 -6.88 -10.04 18.03
N ARG A 625 -5.73 -9.96 17.35
CA ARG A 625 -4.44 -10.50 17.82
C ARG A 625 -3.92 -9.82 19.09
N HIS A 626 -4.32 -8.56 19.29
CA HIS A 626 -3.91 -7.71 20.41
C HIS A 626 -5.14 -7.18 21.17
N PRO A 627 -5.82 -8.02 21.98
CA PRO A 627 -7.08 -7.65 22.62
C PRO A 627 -6.96 -6.45 23.57
N ASP A 628 -5.83 -6.28 24.24
CA ASP A 628 -5.60 -5.11 25.11
C ASP A 628 -5.57 -3.80 24.30
N TYR A 629 -4.99 -3.83 23.11
CA TYR A 629 -5.05 -2.69 22.17
C TYR A 629 -6.48 -2.44 21.69
N VAL A 630 -7.23 -3.49 21.33
CA VAL A 630 -8.64 -3.36 20.93
C VAL A 630 -9.45 -2.66 22.02
N LYS A 631 -9.27 -3.08 23.27
CA LYS A 631 -9.93 -2.45 24.43
C LYS A 631 -9.53 -0.97 24.56
N MET A 632 -8.24 -0.66 24.53
CA MET A 632 -7.74 0.72 24.65
C MET A 632 -8.30 1.61 23.53
N ASN A 633 -8.33 1.12 22.29
CA ASN A 633 -8.84 1.84 21.14
C ASN A 633 -10.36 2.07 21.27
N TYR A 634 -11.12 1.05 21.63
CA TYR A 634 -12.57 1.15 21.87
C TYR A 634 -12.89 2.17 22.99
N ASP A 635 -12.21 2.08 24.12
CA ASP A 635 -12.40 3.00 25.25
C ASP A 635 -12.14 4.46 24.81
N ARG A 636 -11.12 4.69 23.99
CA ARG A 636 -10.79 6.02 23.47
C ARG A 636 -11.87 6.55 22.52
N ILE A 637 -12.46 5.71 21.69
CA ILE A 637 -13.57 6.09 20.81
C ILE A 637 -14.78 6.49 21.66
N VAL A 638 -15.16 5.66 22.61
CA VAL A 638 -16.30 5.94 23.50
C VAL A 638 -16.12 7.24 24.30
N GLU A 639 -14.91 7.50 24.80
CA GLU A 639 -14.56 8.74 25.50
C GLU A 639 -14.75 9.99 24.61
N LYS A 640 -14.43 9.89 23.32
CA LYS A 640 -14.41 11.03 22.40
C LYS A 640 -15.69 11.22 21.60
N ARG A 641 -16.55 10.23 21.54
CA ARG A 641 -17.83 10.34 20.85
C ARG A 641 -18.76 11.30 21.59
N GLU A 642 -19.39 12.24 20.87
CA GLU A 642 -20.40 13.13 21.44
C GLU A 642 -21.61 12.37 22.04
N LYS A 643 -21.95 11.21 21.43
CA LYS A 643 -23.08 10.35 21.84
C LYS A 643 -22.66 9.16 22.71
N GLY A 644 -21.40 9.10 23.15
CA GLY A 644 -20.88 8.03 24.00
C GLY A 644 -21.14 6.64 23.42
N ASN A 645 -21.90 5.82 24.15
CA ASN A 645 -22.21 4.43 23.80
C ASN A 645 -23.43 4.25 22.87
N ASP A 646 -24.01 5.32 22.34
CA ASP A 646 -25.04 5.20 21.30
C ASP A 646 -24.40 4.97 19.94
N PHE A 647 -24.36 3.70 19.49
CA PHE A 647 -23.77 3.27 18.22
C PHE A 647 -24.81 3.17 17.09
N ASN A 648 -26.05 3.63 17.28
CA ASN A 648 -27.07 3.57 16.24
C ASN A 648 -27.02 4.76 15.27
N ASN A 649 -25.83 5.19 14.92
CA ASN A 649 -25.59 6.27 13.95
C ASN A 649 -24.15 6.17 13.39
N GLY A 650 -23.92 6.82 12.27
CA GLY A 650 -22.60 6.83 11.61
C GLY A 650 -22.12 5.41 11.29
N TRP A 651 -20.89 5.14 11.64
CA TRP A 651 -20.25 3.82 11.52
C TRP A 651 -20.17 3.10 12.89
N GLY A 652 -21.17 3.32 13.74
CA GLY A 652 -21.24 2.72 15.08
C GLY A 652 -21.28 1.19 15.04
N ASP A 653 -21.85 0.59 14.01
CA ASP A 653 -21.82 -0.86 13.77
C ASP A 653 -20.39 -1.40 13.68
N LEU A 654 -19.47 -0.69 12.98
CA LEU A 654 -18.06 -1.08 12.90
C LEU A 654 -17.38 -1.00 14.27
N VAL A 655 -17.73 0.01 15.10
CA VAL A 655 -17.18 0.14 16.46
C VAL A 655 -17.61 -1.03 17.34
N VAL A 656 -18.88 -1.44 17.26
CA VAL A 656 -19.40 -2.60 17.99
C VAL A 656 -18.75 -3.89 17.53
N MET A 657 -18.58 -4.09 16.20
CA MET A 657 -17.90 -5.26 15.63
C MET A 657 -16.42 -5.29 16.03
N PHE A 658 -15.76 -4.14 16.07
CA PHE A 658 -14.37 -4.06 16.52
C PHE A 658 -14.25 -4.43 18.01
N ASN A 659 -15.13 -3.91 18.86
CA ASN A 659 -15.15 -4.27 20.28
C ASN A 659 -15.41 -5.77 20.52
N ALA A 660 -16.16 -6.45 19.65
CA ALA A 660 -16.38 -7.89 19.76
C ALA A 660 -15.08 -8.71 19.75
N LEU A 661 -14.00 -8.18 19.18
CA LEU A 661 -12.67 -8.82 19.21
C LEU A 661 -12.06 -8.87 20.62
N ASN A 662 -12.50 -7.98 21.52
CA ASN A 662 -12.10 -7.97 22.94
C ASN A 662 -13.23 -8.41 23.86
N ASP A 663 -14.42 -7.83 23.74
CA ASP A 663 -15.58 -8.14 24.57
C ASP A 663 -16.80 -8.54 23.72
N PRO A 664 -16.83 -9.79 23.24
CA PRO A 664 -17.94 -10.26 22.41
C PRO A 664 -19.27 -10.36 23.18
N ALA A 665 -19.24 -10.47 24.52
CA ALA A 665 -20.46 -10.52 25.33
C ALA A 665 -21.14 -9.14 25.37
N MET A 666 -20.37 -8.07 25.52
CA MET A 666 -20.88 -6.69 25.43
C MET A 666 -21.47 -6.39 24.05
N ALA A 667 -20.75 -6.80 22.98
CA ALA A 667 -21.23 -6.62 21.60
C ALA A 667 -22.54 -7.41 21.34
N SER A 668 -22.65 -8.64 21.83
CA SER A 668 -23.87 -9.46 21.75
C SER A 668 -25.03 -8.81 22.50
N ALA A 669 -24.78 -8.28 23.71
CA ALA A 669 -25.81 -7.55 24.48
C ALA A 669 -26.28 -6.27 23.76
N TYR A 670 -25.42 -5.62 22.97
CA TYR A 670 -25.81 -4.49 22.12
C TYR A 670 -26.76 -4.93 21.01
N LEU A 671 -26.46 -6.04 20.30
CA LEU A 671 -27.35 -6.57 19.26
C LEU A 671 -28.74 -6.92 19.75
N GLU A 672 -28.87 -7.42 20.97
CA GLU A 672 -30.15 -7.74 21.57
C GLU A 672 -31.02 -6.48 21.85
N LYS A 673 -30.35 -5.39 22.19
CA LYS A 673 -31.03 -4.10 22.46
C LYS A 673 -31.31 -3.34 21.15
N THR A 674 -30.51 -3.49 20.14
CA THR A 674 -30.53 -2.69 18.90
C THR A 674 -30.42 -3.58 17.66
N PRO A 675 -31.39 -4.48 17.43
CA PRO A 675 -31.31 -5.48 16.35
C PRO A 675 -31.30 -4.89 14.91
N ASN A 676 -31.75 -3.64 14.77
CA ASN A 676 -31.88 -2.91 13.51
C ASN A 676 -31.06 -1.61 13.55
N CYS A 677 -29.86 -1.65 14.13
CA CYS A 677 -28.96 -0.50 14.16
C CYS A 677 -28.58 -0.02 12.75
N SER A 678 -28.16 1.24 12.65
CA SER A 678 -27.58 1.78 11.41
C SER A 678 -26.31 1.02 11.05
N LEU A 679 -26.07 0.85 9.74
CA LEU A 679 -24.93 0.11 9.22
C LEU A 679 -24.09 0.98 8.27
N GLU A 680 -22.78 0.73 8.27
CA GLU A 680 -21.90 1.18 7.21
C GLU A 680 -22.31 0.56 5.86
N GLY A 681 -22.12 1.29 4.74
CA GLY A 681 -22.64 0.91 3.43
C GLY A 681 -22.20 -0.45 2.90
N GLY A 682 -21.04 -0.97 3.33
CA GLY A 682 -20.50 -2.29 2.97
C GLY A 682 -20.93 -3.42 3.92
N ASN A 683 -21.62 -3.13 5.04
CA ASN A 683 -21.99 -4.10 6.06
C ASN A 683 -23.46 -4.59 5.92
N THR A 684 -23.81 -5.66 6.64
CA THR A 684 -25.17 -6.21 6.74
C THR A 684 -25.48 -6.67 8.16
N HIS A 685 -26.74 -6.64 8.57
CA HIS A 685 -27.16 -7.20 9.87
C HIS A 685 -26.84 -8.69 9.98
N ALA A 686 -26.93 -9.45 8.88
CA ALA A 686 -26.55 -10.86 8.84
C ALA A 686 -25.07 -11.05 9.21
N PHE A 687 -24.17 -10.22 8.65
CA PHE A 687 -22.74 -10.36 8.92
C PHE A 687 -22.37 -9.83 10.31
N MET A 688 -22.91 -8.67 10.71
CA MET A 688 -22.69 -8.13 12.06
C MET A 688 -23.11 -9.14 13.13
N TYR A 689 -24.29 -9.77 12.97
CA TYR A 689 -24.75 -10.82 13.86
C TYR A 689 -23.82 -12.03 13.86
N HIS A 690 -23.46 -12.55 12.67
CA HIS A 690 -22.60 -13.73 12.55
C HIS A 690 -21.21 -13.48 13.14
N TRP A 691 -20.63 -12.30 12.90
CA TRP A 691 -19.36 -11.89 13.46
C TRP A 691 -19.36 -11.91 14.98
N ILE A 692 -20.31 -11.18 15.57
CA ILE A 692 -20.40 -10.99 17.02
C ILE A 692 -20.72 -12.32 17.72
N GLU A 693 -21.69 -13.08 17.21
CA GLU A 693 -22.09 -14.33 17.83
C GLU A 693 -21.09 -15.47 17.63
N THR A 694 -20.30 -15.45 16.55
CA THR A 694 -19.17 -16.38 16.41
C THR A 694 -18.15 -16.13 17.53
N LEU A 695 -17.73 -14.89 17.73
CA LEU A 695 -16.79 -14.52 18.80
C LEU A 695 -17.36 -14.77 20.20
N ASN A 696 -18.65 -14.48 20.39
CA ASN A 696 -19.33 -14.74 21.67
C ASN A 696 -19.46 -16.24 21.97
N THR A 697 -19.62 -17.07 20.95
CA THR A 697 -19.81 -18.55 21.09
C THR A 697 -18.48 -19.30 21.19
N LEU A 698 -17.52 -18.98 20.30
CA LEU A 698 -16.27 -19.71 20.14
C LEU A 698 -15.11 -19.05 20.91
N GLY A 699 -15.25 -17.78 21.27
CA GLY A 699 -14.23 -16.99 21.91
C GLY A 699 -13.41 -16.14 20.93
N ARG A 700 -12.38 -15.49 21.46
CA ARG A 700 -11.51 -14.60 20.70
C ARG A 700 -10.52 -15.39 19.83
N ASN A 701 -9.96 -14.73 18.82
CA ASN A 701 -8.86 -15.28 18.02
C ASN A 701 -7.67 -15.66 18.90
N ASP A 702 -7.18 -16.90 18.80
CA ASP A 702 -5.95 -17.36 19.43
C ASP A 702 -4.77 -17.27 18.46
N ALA A 703 -4.19 -16.07 18.34
CA ALA A 703 -3.09 -15.79 17.45
C ALA A 703 -1.75 -16.48 17.83
N SER A 704 -1.69 -17.16 18.98
CA SER A 704 -0.52 -17.93 19.39
C SER A 704 -0.41 -19.27 18.66
N VAL A 705 -1.50 -19.74 18.03
CA VAL A 705 -1.56 -21.03 17.33
C VAL A 705 -1.65 -20.80 15.83
N MET A 706 -0.62 -21.18 15.12
CA MET A 706 -0.52 -21.15 13.66
C MET A 706 -0.79 -22.54 13.08
N ALA A 707 -1.06 -22.60 11.77
CA ALA A 707 -1.26 -23.86 11.05
C ALA A 707 -0.31 -23.97 9.84
N ASP A 708 -0.11 -25.19 9.36
CA ASP A 708 0.62 -25.47 8.11
C ASP A 708 -0.21 -25.18 6.84
N TYR A 709 -1.48 -24.79 7.02
CA TYR A 709 -2.42 -24.44 5.96
C TYR A 709 -3.07 -23.07 6.24
N PRO A 710 -3.18 -22.17 5.25
CA PRO A 710 -3.56 -20.78 5.51
C PRO A 710 -5.06 -20.56 5.75
N PHE A 711 -5.95 -21.48 5.31
CA PHE A 711 -7.40 -21.32 5.49
C PHE A 711 -7.89 -21.95 6.77
N THR A 712 -7.36 -21.42 7.88
CA THR A 712 -7.63 -21.90 9.25
C THR A 712 -7.87 -20.74 10.18
N ASN A 713 -8.50 -21.01 11.32
CA ASN A 713 -8.51 -20.12 12.48
C ASN A 713 -8.61 -20.92 13.77
N VAL A 714 -8.14 -20.35 14.87
CA VAL A 714 -8.27 -20.90 16.21
C VAL A 714 -8.94 -19.89 17.10
N PHE A 715 -10.06 -20.28 17.69
CA PHE A 715 -10.78 -19.49 18.68
C PHE A 715 -10.52 -20.02 20.08
N ASN A 716 -10.48 -19.17 21.08
CA ASN A 716 -10.26 -19.54 22.46
C ASN A 716 -11.30 -18.89 23.38
N LYS A 717 -12.13 -19.72 24.01
CA LYS A 717 -13.10 -19.29 25.02
C LYS A 717 -12.77 -19.96 26.35
N ASN A 718 -12.25 -19.17 27.29
CA ASN A 718 -11.95 -19.64 28.66
C ASN A 718 -11.01 -20.87 28.69
N GLY A 719 -10.00 -20.91 27.80
CA GLY A 719 -9.05 -21.99 27.70
C GLY A 719 -9.47 -23.16 26.78
N VAL A 720 -10.73 -23.20 26.37
CA VAL A 720 -11.19 -24.19 25.38
C VAL A 720 -10.94 -23.65 23.98
N LYS A 721 -10.03 -24.31 23.25
CA LYS A 721 -9.73 -23.95 21.85
C LYS A 721 -10.70 -24.62 20.90
N THR A 722 -11.09 -23.87 19.88
CA THR A 722 -11.86 -24.36 18.72
C THR A 722 -11.05 -24.13 17.45
N TYR A 723 -10.65 -25.19 16.80
CA TYR A 723 -9.88 -25.21 15.56
C TYR A 723 -10.83 -25.30 14.39
N ALA A 724 -10.65 -24.43 13.41
CA ALA A 724 -11.46 -24.41 12.19
C ALA A 724 -10.53 -24.46 10.96
N ALA A 725 -10.90 -25.23 9.96
CA ALA A 725 -10.20 -25.29 8.67
C ALA A 725 -11.19 -25.45 7.52
N TYR A 726 -11.04 -24.65 6.46
CA TYR A 726 -11.81 -24.80 5.24
C TYR A 726 -10.96 -25.52 4.19
N ASN A 727 -11.43 -26.64 3.69
CA ASN A 727 -10.75 -27.43 2.64
C ASN A 727 -11.37 -27.16 1.26
N PHE A 728 -10.65 -26.46 0.39
CA PHE A 728 -11.05 -26.18 -1.00
C PHE A 728 -10.93 -27.40 -1.92
N GLY A 729 -10.20 -28.44 -1.52
CA GLY A 729 -9.95 -29.64 -2.30
C GLY A 729 -11.13 -30.62 -2.31
N THR A 730 -11.00 -31.64 -3.15
CA THR A 730 -11.99 -32.74 -3.32
C THR A 730 -11.63 -33.98 -2.50
N SER A 731 -10.49 -33.96 -1.79
CA SER A 731 -10.03 -35.05 -0.90
C SER A 731 -9.84 -34.51 0.53
N PRO A 732 -9.93 -35.33 1.59
CA PRO A 732 -9.65 -34.91 2.95
C PRO A 732 -8.26 -34.29 3.06
N LEU A 733 -8.14 -33.20 3.83
CA LEU A 733 -6.89 -32.48 4.09
C LEU A 733 -6.51 -32.59 5.57
N ASN A 734 -5.30 -33.09 5.85
CA ASN A 734 -4.76 -33.08 7.20
C ASN A 734 -4.08 -31.72 7.47
N VAL A 735 -4.58 -30.99 8.46
CA VAL A 735 -4.03 -29.72 8.91
C VAL A 735 -3.36 -29.92 10.26
N THR A 736 -2.12 -29.46 10.40
CA THR A 736 -1.36 -29.53 11.64
C THR A 736 -1.18 -28.13 12.21
N PHE A 737 -1.57 -27.97 13.48
CA PHE A 737 -1.40 -26.71 14.21
C PHE A 737 -0.11 -26.72 15.03
N SER A 738 0.44 -25.55 15.31
CA SER A 738 1.72 -25.38 16.00
C SER A 738 1.75 -25.90 17.44
N ASP A 739 0.59 -26.08 18.06
CA ASP A 739 0.45 -26.72 19.38
C ASP A 739 0.34 -28.25 19.30
N GLY A 740 0.54 -28.85 18.13
CA GLY A 740 0.49 -30.29 17.88
C GLY A 740 -0.90 -30.86 17.56
N THR A 741 -1.95 -30.03 17.61
CA THR A 741 -3.29 -30.48 17.23
C THR A 741 -3.35 -30.79 15.75
N LYS A 742 -4.05 -31.87 15.39
CA LYS A 742 -4.31 -32.28 14.01
C LYS A 742 -5.81 -32.28 13.74
N LEU A 743 -6.21 -31.70 12.62
CA LEU A 743 -7.58 -31.64 12.15
C LEU A 743 -7.66 -32.21 10.73
N MET A 744 -8.53 -33.20 10.53
CA MET A 744 -8.84 -33.69 9.19
C MET A 744 -9.99 -32.90 8.62
N ALA A 745 -9.70 -31.93 7.74
CA ALA A 745 -10.69 -31.11 7.09
C ALA A 745 -11.38 -31.87 5.96
N LYS A 746 -12.71 -31.94 6.01
CA LYS A 746 -13.54 -32.62 4.99
C LYS A 746 -13.50 -31.87 3.66
N PRO A 747 -13.61 -32.55 2.51
CA PRO A 747 -13.60 -31.92 1.21
C PRO A 747 -14.68 -30.84 1.06
N LYS A 748 -14.36 -29.73 0.37
CA LYS A 748 -15.30 -28.66 0.02
C LYS A 748 -16.15 -28.17 1.18
N SER A 749 -15.58 -28.10 2.39
CA SER A 749 -16.33 -27.69 3.57
C SER A 749 -15.46 -27.11 4.68
N LEU A 750 -16.10 -26.36 5.56
CA LEU A 750 -15.54 -25.92 6.83
C LEU A 750 -15.67 -27.05 7.86
N THR A 751 -14.55 -27.42 8.48
CA THR A 751 -14.51 -28.41 9.55
C THR A 751 -14.08 -27.74 10.84
N VAL A 752 -14.80 -28.03 11.92
CA VAL A 752 -14.55 -27.47 13.27
C VAL A 752 -14.28 -28.61 14.26
N GLN A 753 -13.29 -28.41 15.14
CA GLN A 753 -12.91 -29.35 16.19
C GLN A 753 -12.60 -28.59 17.47
N LYS A 754 -13.20 -28.98 18.59
CA LYS A 754 -12.85 -28.43 19.91
C LYS A 754 -11.72 -29.22 20.55
N SER A 755 -10.86 -28.51 21.32
CA SER A 755 -9.90 -29.20 22.19
C SER A 755 -10.63 -30.07 23.21
N LYS A 756 -10.00 -31.17 23.60
CA LYS A 756 -10.50 -31.87 24.78
C LYS A 756 -10.35 -30.97 26.00
N PRO A 757 -11.31 -30.98 26.93
CA PRO A 757 -11.24 -30.20 28.16
C PRO A 757 -10.00 -30.51 28.98
#